data_27cbef5fdee2d3c4348d56d27a5870a0
#
_entry.id   27cbef5fdee2d3c4348d56d27a5870a0
#
_cell.length_a   1.000
_cell.length_b   1.000
_cell.length_c   1.000
_cell.angle_alpha   90.00
_cell.angle_beta   90.00
_cell.angle_gamma   90.00
#
_symmetry.space_group_name_H-M   'P 1'
#
loop_
_entity.id
_entity.type
_entity.pdbx_description
1 polymer ?
#
loop_
_entity_poly.entity_id
_entity_poly.type
_entity_poly.pdbx_seq_one_letter_code
_entity_poly.pdbx_strand_id
1 'polypeptide(L)'
;MPEILRLRGRSRGFAALGGVFAVLAALRGGWLLHAHSLNSIDGALQTWFAADHFARGEQLGTAFQSYLGITMVLALLPVFVGFGKTLFASTLAAYTLVLAGAFACSYACAWLIRPIPPRTRWQAALVLLFLFYFAGPIGGHASGIAWPATLDPGVSLRPLRGALAFFVLPFFVVLVRRVVLESHALAGGLPLGLVAGAGLLWSNDAGIPLVIALAAALVLALWERPVLLAKTLAMFGLGVAASAGATLLAVTHGSPGPWLRYNFRDVAADQFWFFAPWERATRILSPADLPQILAHADPLAALGLVVLALSLAFAAVQRLRRRSAPVRGSAFVFVGASLLGTALVPQIGGHVGAEYNGITFVLAACAPLIALPAGVWRRARCVLRLATPRHLTVLTSVAALAMVGAETARLAALPERAERTVFDPALGFHVTPEYAADLAAMRKLAAGWDAAGIPAERRLLSVYTSPLDIAAGVRSPADVGSLIHALGPEKRAAFTALVARAQVNAVTTIAPDYSGWEGWLTRASWPFFRALRENYAPLARNDQQVLWVRAEGKRAAPAPATCRVAARDEGRLVLEVAAPAPGLAAVSVTRQPPFASGRGAMLTVVEDSPDTIDTTDRWAGFPRYGIANVAALELMAPVAPDRATRLTLETLDGSAVGNASCTASVLPEIDFAALPSLSEGIARHLPKGTR
;
A
#
# COMPACT_ATOMS: atom_id res chain seq x y z
N MET A 1 -16.50 -47.69 3.12
CA MET A 1 -17.70 -46.83 3.11
C MET A 1 -17.61 -45.57 4.02
N PRO A 2 -17.10 -45.59 5.25
CA PRO A 2 -17.03 -44.36 6.09
C PRO A 2 -16.08 -43.26 5.56
N GLU A 3 -15.02 -43.57 4.82
CA GLU A 3 -14.09 -42.57 4.27
C GLU A 3 -14.64 -41.79 3.07
N ILE A 4 -15.40 -42.48 2.20
CA ILE A 4 -16.02 -41.85 1.02
C ILE A 4 -17.14 -40.89 1.46
N LEU A 5 -17.89 -41.21 2.51
CA LEU A 5 -18.88 -40.31 3.10
C LEU A 5 -18.24 -39.11 3.80
N ARG A 6 -17.01 -39.26 4.37
CA ARG A 6 -16.23 -38.15 4.93
C ARG A 6 -15.72 -37.22 3.84
N LEU A 7 -15.32 -37.72 2.70
CA LEU A 7 -14.88 -36.92 1.55
C LEU A 7 -16.06 -36.17 0.90
N ARG A 8 -17.24 -36.85 0.72
CA ARG A 8 -18.45 -36.20 0.16
C ARG A 8 -18.97 -35.04 1.04
N GLY A 9 -18.93 -35.15 2.36
CA GLY A 9 -19.35 -34.07 3.25
C GLY A 9 -18.40 -32.87 3.25
N ARG A 10 -17.11 -33.08 2.97
CA ARG A 10 -16.12 -32.00 2.83
C ARG A 10 -16.25 -31.28 1.48
N SER A 11 -16.51 -32.02 0.40
CA SER A 11 -16.68 -31.41 -0.93
C SER A 11 -17.88 -30.47 -0.99
N ARG A 12 -19.00 -30.81 -0.34
CA ARG A 12 -20.20 -29.95 -0.26
C ARG A 12 -19.91 -28.63 0.49
N GLY A 13 -19.15 -28.67 1.57
CA GLY A 13 -18.78 -27.45 2.32
C GLY A 13 -17.89 -26.52 1.52
N PHE A 14 -16.90 -27.04 0.79
CA PHE A 14 -16.06 -26.25 -0.10
C PHE A 14 -16.82 -25.71 -1.31
N ALA A 15 -17.76 -26.49 -1.87
CA ALA A 15 -18.62 -26.01 -2.93
C ALA A 15 -19.53 -24.85 -2.47
N ALA A 16 -20.07 -24.93 -1.25
CA ALA A 16 -20.85 -23.83 -0.67
C ALA A 16 -19.99 -22.55 -0.46
N LEU A 17 -18.78 -22.69 0.10
CA LEU A 17 -17.85 -21.56 0.23
C LEU A 17 -17.48 -20.97 -1.13
N GLY A 18 -17.15 -21.81 -2.11
CA GLY A 18 -16.86 -21.40 -3.49
C GLY A 18 -18.04 -20.70 -4.16
N GLY A 19 -19.27 -21.19 -3.93
CA GLY A 19 -20.49 -20.55 -4.43
C GLY A 19 -20.70 -19.15 -3.86
N VAL A 20 -20.58 -18.99 -2.53
CA VAL A 20 -20.68 -17.66 -1.89
C VAL A 20 -19.57 -16.74 -2.38
N PHE A 21 -18.33 -17.23 -2.49
CA PHE A 21 -17.22 -16.46 -3.05
C PHE A 21 -17.52 -15.97 -4.46
N ALA A 22 -17.95 -16.87 -5.35
CA ALA A 22 -18.24 -16.52 -6.75
C ALA A 22 -19.36 -15.48 -6.86
N VAL A 23 -20.43 -15.63 -6.05
CA VAL A 23 -21.55 -14.67 -6.02
C VAL A 23 -21.07 -13.31 -5.52
N LEU A 24 -20.33 -13.24 -4.42
CA LEU A 24 -19.82 -11.97 -3.89
C LEU A 24 -18.84 -11.30 -4.88
N ALA A 25 -17.96 -12.07 -5.50
CA ALA A 25 -17.02 -11.56 -6.50
C ALA A 25 -17.75 -11.04 -7.75
N ALA A 26 -18.79 -11.74 -8.23
CA ALA A 26 -19.57 -11.32 -9.38
C ALA A 26 -20.39 -10.06 -9.10
N LEU A 27 -21.07 -9.98 -7.94
CA LEU A 27 -21.85 -8.80 -7.54
C LEU A 27 -20.94 -7.57 -7.38
N ARG A 28 -19.80 -7.74 -6.72
CA ARG A 28 -18.82 -6.64 -6.58
C ARG A 28 -18.20 -6.27 -7.93
N GLY A 29 -17.92 -7.23 -8.80
CA GLY A 29 -17.44 -6.97 -10.16
C GLY A 29 -18.44 -6.12 -10.94
N GLY A 30 -19.73 -6.45 -10.89
CA GLY A 30 -20.79 -5.65 -11.49
C GLY A 30 -20.85 -4.24 -10.90
N TRP A 31 -20.73 -4.10 -9.58
CA TRP A 31 -20.66 -2.80 -8.94
C TRP A 31 -19.42 -2.00 -9.37
N LEU A 32 -18.26 -2.62 -9.43
CA LEU A 32 -17.00 -1.99 -9.85
C LEU A 32 -17.04 -1.46 -11.28
N LEU A 33 -17.81 -2.07 -12.19
CA LEU A 33 -18.00 -1.56 -13.54
C LEU A 33 -18.67 -0.19 -13.59
N HIS A 34 -19.52 0.13 -12.62
CA HIS A 34 -20.39 1.30 -12.60
C HIS A 34 -20.09 2.29 -11.47
N ALA A 35 -19.41 1.84 -10.42
CA ALA A 35 -19.11 2.68 -9.26
C ALA A 35 -17.71 3.26 -9.36
N HIS A 36 -17.61 4.49 -9.83
CA HIS A 36 -16.29 5.09 -9.84
C HIS A 36 -16.07 6.03 -8.70
N SER A 37 -15.12 5.71 -7.89
CA SER A 37 -14.16 6.67 -7.43
C SER A 37 -12.84 6.38 -8.17
N LEU A 38 -12.63 7.01 -9.29
CA LEU A 38 -11.30 7.03 -9.89
C LEU A 38 -10.41 7.86 -8.98
N ASN A 39 -9.86 7.20 -7.98
CA ASN A 39 -8.86 7.82 -7.14
C ASN A 39 -7.59 7.96 -8.00
N SER A 40 -7.21 9.18 -8.32
CA SER A 40 -6.02 9.48 -9.11
C SER A 40 -4.72 9.29 -8.33
N ILE A 41 -4.82 8.89 -7.07
CA ILE A 41 -3.69 8.68 -6.17
C ILE A 41 -3.76 7.25 -5.65
N ASP A 42 -2.71 6.45 -5.89
CA ASP A 42 -2.56 5.09 -5.37
C ASP A 42 -3.65 4.07 -5.80
N GLY A 43 -3.84 3.02 -5.02
CA GLY A 43 -4.91 2.05 -5.20
C GLY A 43 -4.82 1.27 -6.50
N ALA A 44 -5.90 1.31 -7.29
CA ALA A 44 -6.03 0.55 -8.53
C ALA A 44 -5.00 0.95 -9.59
N LEU A 45 -4.61 2.21 -9.65
CA LEU A 45 -3.63 2.74 -10.60
C LEU A 45 -2.21 2.23 -10.31
N GLN A 46 -1.81 2.20 -9.06
CA GLN A 46 -0.54 1.59 -8.65
C GLN A 46 -0.49 0.09 -8.99
N THR A 47 -1.62 -0.60 -8.77
CA THR A 47 -1.77 -2.01 -9.11
C THR A 47 -1.72 -2.22 -10.61
N TRP A 48 -2.43 -1.37 -11.38
CA TRP A 48 -2.44 -1.42 -12.83
C TRP A 48 -1.05 -1.20 -13.41
N PHE A 49 -0.32 -0.17 -12.94
CA PHE A 49 1.04 0.10 -13.39
C PHE A 49 1.94 -1.14 -13.27
N ALA A 50 2.00 -1.73 -12.08
CA ALA A 50 2.82 -2.90 -11.85
C ALA A 50 2.36 -4.12 -12.69
N ALA A 51 1.05 -4.38 -12.75
CA ALA A 51 0.49 -5.52 -13.48
C ALA A 51 0.70 -5.39 -14.99
N ASP A 52 0.58 -4.18 -15.55
CA ASP A 52 0.76 -3.93 -16.99
C ASP A 52 2.21 -4.16 -17.42
N HIS A 53 3.19 -3.65 -16.66
CA HIS A 53 4.61 -3.89 -16.92
C HIS A 53 4.97 -5.38 -16.85
N PHE A 54 4.48 -6.10 -15.82
CA PHE A 54 4.68 -7.55 -15.74
C PHE A 54 3.98 -8.32 -16.88
N ALA A 55 2.76 -7.88 -17.27
CA ALA A 55 2.02 -8.52 -18.37
C ALA A 55 2.65 -8.32 -19.74
N ARG A 56 3.51 -7.32 -19.88
CA ARG A 56 4.34 -7.08 -21.08
C ARG A 56 5.68 -7.81 -21.03
N GLY A 57 6.04 -8.41 -19.89
CA GLY A 57 7.33 -9.07 -19.68
C GLY A 57 8.49 -8.08 -19.58
N GLU A 58 8.24 -6.86 -19.14
CA GLU A 58 9.29 -5.85 -18.99
C GLU A 58 10.19 -6.15 -17.79
N GLN A 59 11.46 -5.76 -17.89
CA GLN A 59 12.49 -6.07 -16.89
C GLN A 59 12.31 -5.24 -15.63
N LEU A 60 11.98 -5.92 -14.53
CA LEU A 60 11.91 -5.30 -13.22
C LEU A 60 13.30 -4.82 -12.76
N GLY A 61 13.35 -3.63 -12.20
CA GLY A 61 14.57 -3.02 -11.68
C GLY A 61 15.24 -2.05 -12.64
N THR A 62 15.04 -2.21 -13.95
CA THR A 62 15.61 -1.34 -14.99
C THR A 62 14.56 -0.66 -15.84
N ALA A 63 13.59 -1.41 -16.41
CA ALA A 63 12.51 -0.82 -17.18
C ALA A 63 11.42 -0.22 -16.27
N PHE A 64 11.18 -0.84 -15.14
CA PHE A 64 10.27 -0.31 -14.12
C PHE A 64 10.64 -0.79 -12.72
N GLN A 65 10.15 -0.08 -11.70
CA GLN A 65 10.19 -0.46 -10.30
C GLN A 65 8.77 -0.64 -9.78
N SER A 66 8.55 -1.73 -9.07
CA SER A 66 7.27 -1.95 -8.37
C SER A 66 7.46 -1.72 -6.88
N TYR A 67 6.67 -0.82 -6.32
CA TYR A 67 6.53 -0.67 -4.87
C TYR A 67 5.75 -1.84 -4.26
N LEU A 68 4.89 -2.47 -5.07
CA LEU A 68 4.19 -3.70 -4.72
C LEU A 68 5.13 -4.90 -4.84
N GLY A 69 4.93 -5.92 -4.01
CA GLY A 69 5.74 -7.12 -4.05
C GLY A 69 5.56 -7.92 -5.34
N ILE A 70 6.63 -8.57 -5.78
CA ILE A 70 6.70 -9.31 -7.05
C ILE A 70 5.59 -10.37 -7.14
N THR A 71 5.58 -11.32 -6.20
CA THR A 71 4.65 -12.46 -6.27
C THR A 71 3.21 -12.07 -5.97
N MET A 72 3.00 -10.97 -5.23
CA MET A 72 1.67 -10.40 -5.03
C MET A 72 1.10 -9.89 -6.36
N VAL A 73 1.87 -9.15 -7.16
CA VAL A 73 1.43 -8.68 -8.48
C VAL A 73 1.28 -9.86 -9.44
N LEU A 74 2.20 -10.82 -9.45
CA LEU A 74 2.08 -12.03 -10.28
C LEU A 74 0.81 -12.82 -9.97
N ALA A 75 0.35 -12.85 -8.71
CA ALA A 75 -0.91 -13.49 -8.34
C ALA A 75 -2.16 -12.78 -8.89
N LEU A 76 -2.06 -11.50 -9.23
CA LEU A 76 -3.14 -10.72 -9.86
C LEU A 76 -3.22 -10.95 -11.37
N LEU A 77 -2.12 -11.32 -12.03
CA LEU A 77 -2.03 -11.39 -13.49
C LEU A 77 -3.07 -12.28 -14.15
N PRO A 78 -3.45 -13.48 -13.63
CA PRO A 78 -4.45 -14.30 -14.28
C PRO A 78 -5.80 -13.59 -14.48
N VAL A 79 -6.27 -12.87 -13.46
CA VAL A 79 -7.51 -12.07 -13.55
C VAL A 79 -7.27 -10.83 -14.41
N PHE A 80 -6.18 -10.11 -14.19
CA PHE A 80 -5.83 -8.91 -14.94
C PHE A 80 -5.77 -9.15 -16.45
N VAL A 81 -5.06 -10.19 -16.88
CA VAL A 81 -4.94 -10.56 -18.31
C VAL A 81 -6.26 -11.11 -18.84
N GLY A 82 -6.95 -11.96 -18.07
CA GLY A 82 -8.23 -12.55 -18.46
C GLY A 82 -9.36 -11.54 -18.69
N PHE A 83 -9.30 -10.38 -18.04
CA PHE A 83 -10.26 -9.29 -18.19
C PHE A 83 -9.72 -8.08 -19.00
N GLY A 84 -8.73 -8.30 -19.88
CA GLY A 84 -8.33 -7.35 -20.91
C GLY A 84 -7.30 -6.29 -20.49
N LYS A 85 -6.60 -6.46 -19.37
CA LYS A 85 -5.52 -5.57 -18.89
C LYS A 85 -5.95 -4.11 -18.63
N THR A 86 -7.24 -3.91 -18.39
CA THR A 86 -7.83 -2.59 -18.09
C THR A 86 -7.65 -2.21 -16.62
N LEU A 87 -7.95 -0.96 -16.29
CA LEU A 87 -7.98 -0.51 -14.89
C LEU A 87 -9.05 -1.26 -14.08
N PHE A 88 -10.21 -1.55 -14.69
CA PHE A 88 -11.22 -2.44 -14.11
C PHE A 88 -10.63 -3.82 -13.77
N ALA A 89 -9.88 -4.40 -14.70
CA ALA A 89 -9.28 -5.72 -14.50
C ALA A 89 -8.31 -5.75 -13.31
N SER A 90 -7.51 -4.69 -13.11
CA SER A 90 -6.61 -4.59 -11.95
C SER A 90 -7.37 -4.46 -10.64
N THR A 91 -8.44 -3.68 -10.62
CA THR A 91 -9.31 -3.49 -9.44
C THR A 91 -10.04 -4.79 -9.08
N LEU A 92 -10.59 -5.48 -10.09
CA LEU A 92 -11.26 -6.76 -9.90
C LEU A 92 -10.29 -7.84 -9.41
N ALA A 93 -9.06 -7.89 -9.97
CA ALA A 93 -8.02 -8.81 -9.54
C ALA A 93 -7.65 -8.59 -8.07
N ALA A 94 -7.42 -7.34 -7.69
CA ALA A 94 -7.10 -6.96 -6.33
C ALA A 94 -8.24 -7.34 -5.36
N TYR A 95 -9.47 -6.99 -5.70
CA TYR A 95 -10.63 -7.33 -4.89
C TYR A 95 -10.83 -8.85 -4.72
N THR A 96 -10.75 -9.61 -5.80
CA THR A 96 -10.94 -11.07 -5.73
C THR A 96 -9.88 -11.74 -4.88
N LEU A 97 -8.64 -11.27 -4.93
CA LEU A 97 -7.55 -11.80 -4.12
C LEU A 97 -7.70 -11.42 -2.64
N VAL A 98 -8.15 -10.19 -2.34
CA VAL A 98 -8.48 -9.75 -0.97
C VAL A 98 -9.63 -10.58 -0.40
N LEU A 99 -10.68 -10.79 -1.18
CA LEU A 99 -11.80 -11.64 -0.79
C LEU A 99 -11.35 -13.09 -0.52
N ALA A 100 -10.49 -13.64 -1.38
CA ALA A 100 -9.90 -14.97 -1.16
C ALA A 100 -9.08 -15.03 0.14
N GLY A 101 -8.33 -13.98 0.45
CA GLY A 101 -7.60 -13.83 1.72
C GLY A 101 -8.53 -13.84 2.94
N ALA A 102 -9.65 -13.11 2.88
CA ALA A 102 -10.66 -13.10 3.95
C ALA A 102 -11.31 -14.49 4.15
N PHE A 103 -11.62 -15.20 3.05
CA PHE A 103 -12.11 -16.58 3.11
C PHE A 103 -11.07 -17.53 3.73
N ALA A 104 -9.81 -17.43 3.31
CA ALA A 104 -8.72 -18.23 3.84
C ALA A 104 -8.52 -17.99 5.34
N CYS A 105 -8.53 -16.72 5.77
CA CYS A 105 -8.45 -16.35 7.18
C CYS A 105 -9.61 -16.91 8.00
N SER A 106 -10.84 -16.69 7.55
CA SER A 106 -12.05 -17.18 8.23
C SER A 106 -12.05 -18.70 8.37
N TYR A 107 -11.68 -19.42 7.31
CA TYR A 107 -11.57 -20.88 7.35
C TYR A 107 -10.43 -21.37 8.27
N ALA A 108 -9.30 -20.68 8.25
CA ALA A 108 -8.16 -20.97 9.11
C ALA A 108 -8.52 -20.77 10.60
N CYS A 109 -9.17 -19.68 10.97
CA CYS A 109 -9.67 -19.46 12.33
C CYS A 109 -10.64 -20.55 12.77
N ALA A 110 -11.61 -20.89 11.92
CA ALA A 110 -12.55 -21.98 12.18
C ALA A 110 -11.85 -23.35 12.32
N TRP A 111 -10.76 -23.59 11.58
CA TRP A 111 -9.95 -24.78 11.69
C TRP A 111 -9.09 -24.78 12.97
N LEU A 112 -8.53 -23.65 13.35
CA LEU A 112 -7.67 -23.51 14.54
C LEU A 112 -8.47 -23.60 15.84
N ILE A 113 -9.72 -23.18 15.90
CA ILE A 113 -10.60 -23.32 17.07
C ILE A 113 -10.97 -24.79 17.27
N ARG A 114 -10.44 -25.40 18.33
CA ARG A 114 -10.51 -26.86 18.58
C ARG A 114 -11.92 -27.47 18.62
N PRO A 115 -12.92 -26.84 19.24
CA PRO A 115 -14.23 -27.48 19.42
C PRO A 115 -15.08 -27.52 18.14
N ILE A 116 -14.71 -26.79 17.08
CA ILE A 116 -15.49 -26.77 15.84
C ILE A 116 -15.30 -28.09 15.09
N PRO A 117 -16.37 -28.91 14.93
CA PRO A 117 -16.30 -30.18 14.21
C PRO A 117 -15.89 -29.95 12.75
N PRO A 118 -15.16 -30.90 12.12
CA PRO A 118 -14.73 -30.72 10.72
C PRO A 118 -15.89 -30.51 9.72
N ARG A 119 -17.07 -31.06 10.00
CA ARG A 119 -18.26 -30.94 9.14
C ARG A 119 -18.89 -29.53 9.17
N THR A 120 -18.71 -28.79 10.24
CA THR A 120 -19.30 -27.44 10.47
C THR A 120 -18.31 -26.31 10.34
N ARG A 121 -17.04 -26.58 10.01
CA ARG A 121 -16.00 -25.54 9.86
C ARG A 121 -16.30 -24.53 8.77
N TRP A 122 -16.87 -24.97 7.66
CA TRP A 122 -17.25 -24.07 6.58
C TRP A 122 -18.38 -23.11 7.01
N GLN A 123 -19.31 -23.58 7.84
CA GLN A 123 -20.37 -22.75 8.41
C GLN A 123 -19.78 -21.70 9.38
N ALA A 124 -18.91 -22.14 10.29
CA ALA A 124 -18.21 -21.22 11.18
C ALA A 124 -17.34 -20.21 10.41
N ALA A 125 -16.72 -20.64 9.31
CA ALA A 125 -15.97 -19.76 8.44
C ALA A 125 -16.85 -18.69 7.79
N LEU A 126 -18.06 -19.01 7.32
CA LEU A 126 -19.00 -18.04 6.77
C LEU A 126 -19.51 -17.04 7.83
N VAL A 127 -19.76 -17.52 9.05
CA VAL A 127 -20.13 -16.62 10.16
C VAL A 127 -18.98 -15.67 10.51
N LEU A 128 -17.73 -16.17 10.55
CA LEU A 128 -16.56 -15.32 10.75
C LEU A 128 -16.37 -14.33 9.59
N LEU A 129 -16.56 -14.78 8.35
CA LEU A 129 -16.49 -13.90 7.19
C LEU A 129 -17.54 -12.78 7.25
N PHE A 130 -18.75 -13.08 7.70
CA PHE A 130 -19.78 -12.08 7.93
C PHE A 130 -19.33 -11.03 8.97
N LEU A 131 -18.69 -11.47 10.06
CA LEU A 131 -18.16 -10.54 11.05
C LEU A 131 -17.07 -9.65 10.44
N PHE A 132 -16.20 -10.18 9.61
CA PHE A 132 -15.24 -9.40 8.85
C PHE A 132 -15.90 -8.36 7.94
N TYR A 133 -16.92 -8.79 7.21
CA TYR A 133 -17.60 -7.98 6.23
C TYR A 133 -18.24 -6.74 6.84
N PHE A 134 -18.82 -6.87 8.04
CA PHE A 134 -19.55 -5.82 8.72
C PHE A 134 -18.80 -5.17 9.89
N ALA A 135 -17.67 -5.72 10.35
CA ALA A 135 -16.93 -5.19 11.50
C ALA A 135 -16.44 -3.74 11.27
N GLY A 136 -15.94 -3.44 10.08
CA GLY A 136 -15.48 -2.10 9.74
C GLY A 136 -16.55 -1.04 9.90
N PRO A 137 -17.68 -1.10 9.17
CA PRO A 137 -18.76 -0.12 9.30
C PRO A 137 -19.39 -0.05 10.69
N ILE A 138 -19.72 -1.20 11.28
CA ILE A 138 -20.39 -1.24 12.60
C ILE A 138 -19.41 -0.83 13.70
N GLY A 139 -18.17 -1.32 13.67
CA GLY A 139 -17.16 -0.98 14.67
C GLY A 139 -16.79 0.49 14.65
N GLY A 140 -16.66 1.09 13.46
CA GLY A 140 -16.38 2.52 13.30
C GLY A 140 -17.47 3.41 13.86
N HIS A 141 -18.74 3.10 13.59
CA HIS A 141 -19.86 3.85 14.16
C HIS A 141 -20.01 3.67 15.67
N ALA A 142 -19.80 2.47 16.19
CA ALA A 142 -19.97 2.18 17.62
C ALA A 142 -18.84 2.71 18.49
N SER A 143 -17.62 2.72 17.99
CA SER A 143 -16.42 3.06 18.78
C SER A 143 -15.83 4.43 18.46
N GLY A 144 -16.25 5.08 17.36
CA GLY A 144 -15.60 6.29 16.85
C GLY A 144 -14.16 6.04 16.33
N ILE A 145 -13.75 4.78 16.23
CA ILE A 145 -12.42 4.37 15.78
C ILE A 145 -12.52 3.94 14.31
N ALA A 146 -11.60 4.44 13.48
CA ALA A 146 -11.51 4.00 12.10
C ALA A 146 -11.08 2.52 12.03
N TRP A 147 -12.02 1.63 11.76
CA TRP A 147 -11.72 0.23 11.51
C TRP A 147 -11.18 0.08 10.11
N PRO A 148 -10.08 -0.66 9.93
CA PRO A 148 -9.53 -0.88 8.62
C PRO A 148 -10.53 -1.64 7.75
N ALA A 149 -10.69 -1.18 6.51
CA ALA A 149 -11.49 -1.88 5.51
C ALA A 149 -10.84 -3.23 5.21
N THR A 150 -11.47 -4.31 5.65
CA THR A 150 -10.91 -5.67 5.53
C THR A 150 -11.08 -6.27 4.14
N LEU A 151 -12.02 -5.73 3.36
CA LEU A 151 -12.39 -6.24 2.03
C LEU A 151 -12.19 -5.22 0.91
N ASP A 152 -11.68 -4.03 1.22
CA ASP A 152 -11.24 -3.07 0.23
C ASP A 152 -9.75 -3.28 -0.05
N PRO A 153 -9.32 -3.43 -1.31
CA PRO A 153 -7.91 -3.51 -1.65
C PRO A 153 -7.09 -2.33 -1.13
N GLY A 154 -7.72 -1.15 -1.05
CA GLY A 154 -7.11 0.05 -0.52
C GLY A 154 -5.81 0.44 -1.21
N VAL A 155 -5.06 1.30 -0.54
CA VAL A 155 -3.74 1.75 -0.97
C VAL A 155 -2.73 0.61 -0.83
N SER A 156 -1.91 0.42 -1.86
CA SER A 156 -0.77 -0.52 -1.86
C SER A 156 -1.13 -1.97 -1.48
N LEU A 157 -2.37 -2.39 -1.74
CA LEU A 157 -2.87 -3.75 -1.49
C LEU A 157 -2.61 -4.24 -0.04
N ARG A 158 -2.72 -3.35 0.92
CA ARG A 158 -2.38 -3.62 2.34
C ARG A 158 -3.07 -4.84 2.94
N PRO A 159 -4.38 -5.11 2.68
CA PRO A 159 -5.03 -6.32 3.21
C PRO A 159 -4.38 -7.63 2.74
N LEU A 160 -3.80 -7.66 1.54
CA LEU A 160 -3.12 -8.84 1.00
C LEU A 160 -1.83 -9.18 1.73
N ARG A 161 -1.18 -8.22 2.36
CA ARG A 161 0.02 -8.45 3.15
C ARG A 161 -0.29 -9.35 4.36
N GLY A 162 -1.39 -9.07 5.07
CA GLY A 162 -1.87 -9.92 6.15
C GLY A 162 -2.44 -11.27 5.68
N ALA A 163 -3.00 -11.35 4.47
CA ALA A 163 -3.57 -12.57 3.92
C ALA A 163 -2.53 -13.64 3.59
N LEU A 164 -1.28 -13.26 3.34
CA LEU A 164 -0.20 -14.17 2.91
C LEU A 164 -0.04 -15.41 3.80
N ALA A 165 -0.02 -15.22 5.13
CA ALA A 165 0.14 -16.33 6.07
C ALA A 165 -0.98 -17.37 5.94
N PHE A 166 -2.20 -16.93 5.62
CA PHE A 166 -3.35 -17.82 5.44
C PHE A 166 -3.33 -18.55 4.10
N PHE A 167 -2.76 -17.98 3.05
CA PHE A 167 -2.51 -18.66 1.79
C PHE A 167 -1.47 -19.77 1.93
N VAL A 168 -0.44 -19.55 2.76
CA VAL A 168 0.64 -20.50 3.03
C VAL A 168 0.25 -21.58 4.05
N LEU A 169 -0.71 -21.31 4.92
CA LEU A 169 -1.11 -22.21 6.00
C LEU A 169 -1.49 -23.65 5.53
N PRO A 170 -2.24 -23.87 4.45
CA PRO A 170 -2.55 -25.24 3.99
C PRO A 170 -1.29 -26.04 3.64
N PHE A 171 -0.32 -25.40 2.99
CA PHE A 171 0.97 -26.02 2.67
C PHE A 171 1.75 -26.37 3.93
N PHE A 172 1.83 -25.43 4.88
CA PHE A 172 2.44 -25.68 6.18
C PHE A 172 1.84 -26.90 6.86
N VAL A 173 0.51 -26.98 6.97
CA VAL A 173 -0.18 -28.08 7.65
C VAL A 173 0.10 -29.42 6.98
N VAL A 174 0.03 -29.50 5.65
CA VAL A 174 0.26 -30.75 4.89
C VAL A 174 1.72 -31.18 4.99
N LEU A 175 2.65 -30.25 4.72
CA LEU A 175 4.07 -30.57 4.62
C LEU A 175 4.71 -30.84 5.99
N VAL A 176 4.35 -30.06 7.02
CA VAL A 176 4.85 -30.32 8.39
C VAL A 176 4.28 -31.63 8.93
N ARG A 177 3.02 -31.98 8.58
CA ARG A 177 2.46 -33.27 8.94
C ARG A 177 3.27 -34.43 8.34
N ARG A 178 3.70 -34.31 7.09
CA ARG A 178 4.60 -35.32 6.45
C ARG A 178 5.91 -35.43 7.20
N VAL A 179 6.56 -34.31 7.53
CA VAL A 179 7.81 -34.32 8.29
C VAL A 179 7.64 -35.00 9.66
N VAL A 180 6.56 -34.64 10.39
CA VAL A 180 6.29 -35.18 11.74
C VAL A 180 5.96 -36.67 11.73
N LEU A 181 5.16 -37.15 10.76
CA LEU A 181 4.67 -38.53 10.71
C LEU A 181 5.64 -39.46 9.98
N GLU A 182 6.19 -39.01 8.87
CA GLU A 182 6.99 -39.83 7.95
C GLU A 182 8.50 -39.65 8.17
N SER A 183 8.92 -38.67 9.00
CA SER A 183 10.32 -38.30 9.26
C SER A 183 11.14 -37.92 8.01
N HIS A 184 10.47 -37.50 6.94
CA HIS A 184 11.10 -37.12 5.67
C HIS A 184 11.33 -35.60 5.58
N ALA A 185 12.53 -35.16 5.96
CA ALA A 185 12.93 -33.74 5.91
C ALA A 185 12.87 -33.15 4.49
N LEU A 186 13.36 -33.89 3.48
CA LEU A 186 13.36 -33.43 2.08
C LEU A 186 11.93 -33.27 1.54
N ALA A 187 11.05 -34.27 1.74
CA ALA A 187 9.70 -34.27 1.19
C ALA A 187 8.76 -33.20 1.81
N GLY A 188 9.11 -32.65 2.96
CA GLY A 188 8.34 -31.61 3.63
C GLY A 188 9.06 -30.26 3.69
N GLY A 189 10.37 -30.26 4.03
CA GLY A 189 11.14 -29.03 4.20
C GLY A 189 11.36 -28.27 2.89
N LEU A 190 11.82 -28.96 1.84
CA LEU A 190 12.09 -28.32 0.55
C LEU A 190 10.84 -27.70 -0.10
N PRO A 191 9.70 -28.41 -0.26
CA PRO A 191 8.48 -27.82 -0.82
C PRO A 191 7.93 -26.66 0.02
N LEU A 192 8.02 -26.77 1.36
CA LEU A 192 7.62 -25.65 2.23
C LEU A 192 8.54 -24.44 2.03
N GLY A 193 9.83 -24.67 1.85
CA GLY A 193 10.80 -23.62 1.51
C GLY A 193 10.50 -22.97 0.16
N LEU A 194 10.14 -23.74 -0.87
CA LEU A 194 9.74 -23.19 -2.18
C LEU A 194 8.53 -22.26 -2.05
N VAL A 195 7.50 -22.67 -1.30
CA VAL A 195 6.31 -21.82 -1.03
C VAL A 195 6.70 -20.58 -0.23
N ALA A 196 7.56 -20.74 0.78
CA ALA A 196 8.04 -19.62 1.59
C ALA A 196 8.90 -18.64 0.78
N GLY A 197 9.70 -19.11 -0.16
CA GLY A 197 10.51 -18.27 -1.06
C GLY A 197 9.66 -17.44 -2.01
N ALA A 198 8.58 -18.01 -2.54
CA ALA A 198 7.58 -17.24 -3.27
C ALA A 198 6.91 -16.21 -2.34
N GLY A 199 6.57 -16.59 -1.10
CA GLY A 199 6.02 -15.70 -0.09
C GLY A 199 6.99 -14.58 0.34
N LEU A 200 8.30 -14.82 0.33
CA LEU A 200 9.32 -13.82 0.63
C LEU A 200 9.25 -12.62 -0.31
N LEU A 201 8.94 -12.87 -1.58
CA LEU A 201 8.81 -11.84 -2.62
C LEU A 201 7.39 -11.25 -2.72
N TRP A 202 6.49 -11.59 -1.79
CA TRP A 202 5.13 -11.07 -1.74
C TRP A 202 5.09 -9.58 -1.38
N SER A 203 5.82 -9.20 -0.36
CA SER A 203 6.12 -7.80 0.02
C SER A 203 7.19 -7.82 1.10
N ASN A 204 7.97 -6.74 1.23
CA ASN A 204 9.06 -6.68 2.20
C ASN A 204 8.57 -6.80 3.65
N ASP A 205 7.41 -6.22 3.94
CA ASP A 205 6.81 -6.17 5.28
C ASP A 205 6.05 -7.45 5.68
N ALA A 206 5.61 -8.27 4.73
CA ALA A 206 4.96 -9.54 5.03
C ALA A 206 5.83 -10.77 4.75
N GLY A 207 6.67 -10.72 3.72
CA GLY A 207 7.47 -11.85 3.28
C GLY A 207 8.57 -12.26 4.26
N ILE A 208 9.30 -11.29 4.80
CA ILE A 208 10.33 -11.55 5.81
C ILE A 208 9.72 -12.12 7.10
N PRO A 209 8.68 -11.51 7.69
CA PRO A 209 7.97 -12.09 8.84
C PRO A 209 7.43 -13.50 8.58
N LEU A 210 6.92 -13.77 7.37
CA LEU A 210 6.43 -15.09 6.99
C LEU A 210 7.53 -16.16 7.13
N VAL A 211 8.70 -15.92 6.54
CA VAL A 211 9.83 -16.88 6.54
C VAL A 211 10.31 -17.12 7.96
N ILE A 212 10.47 -16.08 8.76
CA ILE A 212 10.87 -16.17 10.17
C ILE A 212 9.83 -16.94 10.98
N ALA A 213 8.54 -16.64 10.79
CA ALA A 213 7.46 -17.32 11.50
C ALA A 213 7.35 -18.80 11.12
N LEU A 214 7.57 -19.15 9.83
CA LEU A 214 7.64 -20.56 9.38
C LEU A 214 8.80 -21.30 10.03
N ALA A 215 9.98 -20.70 10.06
CA ALA A 215 11.15 -21.29 10.71
C ALA A 215 10.90 -21.51 12.21
N ALA A 216 10.35 -20.52 12.92
CA ALA A 216 9.99 -20.64 14.34
C ALA A 216 8.93 -21.73 14.57
N ALA A 217 7.94 -21.84 13.69
CA ALA A 217 6.91 -22.87 13.77
C ALA A 217 7.47 -24.27 13.51
N LEU A 218 8.46 -24.42 12.61
CA LEU A 218 9.20 -25.67 12.39
C LEU A 218 10.00 -26.07 13.65
N VAL A 219 10.68 -25.10 14.29
CA VAL A 219 11.35 -25.32 15.58
C VAL A 219 10.36 -25.87 16.60
N LEU A 220 9.23 -25.22 16.79
CA LEU A 220 8.19 -25.66 17.73
C LEU A 220 7.58 -27.02 17.35
N ALA A 221 7.45 -27.33 16.06
CA ALA A 221 6.88 -28.60 15.63
C ALA A 221 7.85 -29.77 15.89
N LEU A 222 9.17 -29.55 15.75
CA LEU A 222 10.20 -30.59 15.71
C LEU A 222 11.22 -30.50 16.85
N TRP A 223 11.03 -29.60 17.84
CA TRP A 223 12.03 -29.36 18.90
C TRP A 223 12.48 -30.63 19.65
N GLU A 224 11.63 -31.66 19.70
CA GLU A 224 11.93 -32.95 20.31
C GLU A 224 12.82 -33.85 19.43
N ARG A 225 13.06 -33.46 18.18
CA ARG A 225 13.81 -34.23 17.16
C ARG A 225 14.88 -33.34 16.50
N PRO A 226 15.95 -32.98 17.21
CA PRO A 226 16.90 -31.95 16.75
C PRO A 226 17.58 -32.26 15.42
N VAL A 227 17.92 -33.52 15.15
CA VAL A 227 18.51 -33.92 13.87
C VAL A 227 17.54 -33.77 12.70
N LEU A 228 16.26 -34.15 12.90
CA LEU A 228 15.23 -33.97 11.89
C LEU A 228 14.93 -32.48 11.68
N LEU A 229 14.90 -31.70 12.76
CA LEU A 229 14.75 -30.25 12.71
C LEU A 229 15.87 -29.60 11.88
N ALA A 230 17.13 -29.91 12.17
CA ALA A 230 18.27 -29.33 11.45
C ALA A 230 18.20 -29.65 9.94
N LYS A 231 17.94 -30.91 9.59
CA LYS A 231 17.76 -31.33 8.19
C LYS A 231 16.57 -30.62 7.53
N THR A 232 15.44 -30.46 8.25
CA THR A 232 14.25 -29.80 7.71
C THR A 232 14.48 -28.30 7.51
N LEU A 233 15.16 -27.62 8.44
CA LEU A 233 15.53 -26.21 8.30
C LEU A 233 16.53 -25.98 7.16
N ALA A 234 17.51 -26.88 6.97
CA ALA A 234 18.43 -26.81 5.84
C ALA A 234 17.70 -26.93 4.49
N MET A 235 16.79 -27.92 4.36
CA MET A 235 15.98 -28.10 3.15
C MET A 235 15.00 -26.95 2.94
N PHE A 236 14.43 -26.42 4.01
CA PHE A 236 13.57 -25.23 3.98
C PHE A 236 14.36 -24.01 3.48
N GLY A 237 15.54 -23.74 4.04
CA GLY A 237 16.39 -22.63 3.59
C GLY A 237 16.81 -22.75 2.12
N LEU A 238 17.19 -23.98 1.69
CA LEU A 238 17.47 -24.26 0.28
C LEU A 238 16.26 -23.97 -0.63
N GLY A 239 15.06 -24.39 -0.22
CA GLY A 239 13.82 -24.12 -0.96
C GLY A 239 13.52 -22.63 -1.04
N VAL A 240 13.68 -21.89 0.07
CA VAL A 240 13.50 -20.42 0.09
C VAL A 240 14.46 -19.76 -0.91
N ALA A 241 15.75 -20.08 -0.82
CA ALA A 241 16.76 -19.50 -1.70
C ALA A 241 16.51 -19.84 -3.18
N ALA A 242 16.17 -21.10 -3.47
CA ALA A 242 15.89 -21.55 -4.84
C ALA A 242 14.67 -20.85 -5.45
N SER A 243 13.55 -20.81 -4.72
CA SER A 243 12.31 -20.19 -5.24
C SER A 243 12.43 -18.67 -5.35
N ALA A 244 12.90 -18.00 -4.30
CA ALA A 244 13.08 -16.54 -4.33
C ALA A 244 14.13 -16.15 -5.37
N GLY A 245 15.26 -16.84 -5.42
CA GLY A 245 16.33 -16.59 -6.39
C GLY A 245 15.87 -16.80 -7.84
N ALA A 246 15.22 -17.92 -8.14
CA ALA A 246 14.74 -18.21 -9.48
C ALA A 246 13.66 -17.19 -9.93
N THR A 247 12.70 -16.87 -9.05
CA THR A 247 11.67 -15.86 -9.36
C THR A 247 12.31 -14.49 -9.60
N LEU A 248 13.21 -14.06 -8.73
CA LEU A 248 13.87 -12.76 -8.86
C LEU A 248 14.69 -12.69 -10.15
N LEU A 249 15.52 -13.72 -10.44
CA LEU A 249 16.32 -13.78 -11.68
C LEU A 249 15.41 -13.77 -12.93
N ALA A 250 14.29 -14.47 -12.90
CA ALA A 250 13.36 -14.49 -14.03
C ALA A 250 12.77 -13.10 -14.32
N VAL A 251 12.25 -12.40 -13.32
CA VAL A 251 11.58 -11.09 -13.53
C VAL A 251 12.56 -9.94 -13.74
N THR A 252 13.82 -10.10 -13.31
CA THR A 252 14.90 -9.11 -13.52
C THR A 252 15.78 -9.46 -14.72
N HIS A 253 15.41 -10.45 -15.52
CA HIS A 253 16.18 -10.95 -16.67
C HIS A 253 17.67 -11.19 -16.30
N GLY A 254 17.92 -11.77 -15.12
CA GLY A 254 19.26 -12.08 -14.62
C GLY A 254 20.00 -10.92 -13.94
N SER A 255 19.41 -9.74 -13.81
CA SER A 255 20.04 -8.54 -13.23
C SER A 255 19.32 -8.03 -11.96
N PRO A 256 19.37 -8.74 -10.82
CA PRO A 256 18.61 -8.40 -9.62
C PRO A 256 19.12 -7.16 -8.87
N GLY A 257 20.36 -6.72 -9.14
CA GLY A 257 21.03 -5.63 -8.40
C GLY A 257 20.22 -4.34 -8.27
N PRO A 258 19.68 -3.77 -9.35
CA PRO A 258 18.89 -2.54 -9.27
C PRO A 258 17.63 -2.68 -8.40
N TRP A 259 16.91 -3.81 -8.50
CA TRP A 259 15.73 -4.09 -7.65
C TRP A 259 16.11 -4.26 -6.18
N LEU A 260 17.20 -4.99 -5.88
CA LEU A 260 17.68 -5.17 -4.50
C LEU A 260 18.09 -3.82 -3.89
N ARG A 261 18.83 -2.99 -4.65
CA ARG A 261 19.21 -1.65 -4.20
C ARG A 261 17.97 -0.82 -3.86
N TYR A 262 17.00 -0.75 -4.77
CA TYR A 262 15.77 0.00 -4.54
C TYR A 262 15.03 -0.47 -3.30
N ASN A 263 14.75 -1.77 -3.16
CA ASN A 263 13.91 -2.28 -2.07
C ASN A 263 14.60 -2.31 -0.70
N PHE A 264 15.88 -2.63 -0.64
CA PHE A 264 16.57 -2.81 0.65
C PHE A 264 17.42 -1.61 1.08
N ARG A 265 17.77 -0.73 0.15
CA ARG A 265 18.52 0.49 0.46
C ARG A 265 17.65 1.72 0.35
N ASP A 266 17.09 1.97 -0.83
CA ASP A 266 16.47 3.26 -1.16
C ASP A 266 15.10 3.39 -0.49
N VAL A 267 14.23 2.37 -0.58
CA VAL A 267 12.94 2.34 0.12
C VAL A 267 13.14 2.41 1.63
N ALA A 268 14.04 1.58 2.17
CA ALA A 268 14.28 1.53 3.62
C ALA A 268 14.82 2.86 4.18
N ALA A 269 15.67 3.58 3.42
CA ALA A 269 16.21 4.87 3.85
C ALA A 269 15.17 5.99 3.73
N ASP A 270 14.44 6.03 2.62
CA ASP A 270 13.61 7.17 2.26
C ASP A 270 12.17 7.10 2.77
N GLN A 271 11.62 5.92 2.92
CA GLN A 271 10.24 5.78 3.38
C GLN A 271 10.01 6.41 4.75
N PHE A 272 11.06 6.45 5.57
CA PHE A 272 11.03 7.12 6.86
C PHE A 272 10.78 8.63 6.74
N TRP A 273 11.45 9.35 5.84
CA TRP A 273 11.26 10.79 5.74
C TRP A 273 9.94 11.17 5.08
N PHE A 274 9.36 10.31 4.27
CA PHE A 274 8.01 10.54 3.76
C PHE A 274 6.97 10.54 4.88
N PHE A 275 7.05 9.62 5.82
CA PHE A 275 5.95 9.38 6.77
C PHE A 275 6.27 9.81 8.21
N ALA A 276 7.55 9.78 8.63
CA ALA A 276 7.91 10.02 10.01
C ALA A 276 7.51 11.40 10.60
N PRO A 277 7.66 12.52 9.87
CA PRO A 277 7.24 13.82 10.41
C PRO A 277 5.74 13.95 10.57
N TRP A 278 5.00 13.15 9.86
CA TRP A 278 3.56 13.21 9.76
C TRP A 278 2.86 12.60 10.95
N GLU A 279 3.32 11.45 11.35
CA GLU A 279 2.66 10.64 12.38
C GLU A 279 3.31 10.82 13.76
N ARG A 280 4.25 11.74 13.94
CA ARG A 280 5.16 11.75 15.10
C ARG A 280 5.76 10.35 15.31
N ALA A 281 5.96 9.64 14.23
CA ALA A 281 6.24 8.24 14.26
C ALA A 281 7.57 8.00 14.93
N THR A 282 7.50 7.24 15.92
CA THR A 282 8.64 6.65 16.57
C THR A 282 9.08 5.48 15.71
N ARG A 283 10.19 5.67 15.02
CA ARG A 283 10.88 4.56 14.37
C ARG A 283 11.34 3.60 15.46
N ILE A 284 11.02 2.29 15.32
CA ILE A 284 11.63 1.27 16.18
C ILE A 284 13.09 1.12 15.77
N LEU A 285 13.98 1.81 16.46
CA LEU A 285 15.42 1.63 16.37
C LEU A 285 15.95 0.81 17.55
N SER A 286 15.20 0.75 18.63
CA SER A 286 15.55 0.03 19.86
C SER A 286 14.28 -0.46 20.57
N PRO A 287 14.39 -1.44 21.45
CA PRO A 287 13.27 -1.84 22.33
C PRO A 287 12.73 -0.69 23.21
N ALA A 288 13.53 0.34 23.47
CA ALA A 288 13.12 1.51 24.25
C ALA A 288 12.06 2.37 23.53
N ASP A 289 11.93 2.24 22.21
CA ASP A 289 10.95 2.97 21.42
C ASP A 289 9.54 2.34 21.51
N LEU A 290 9.44 1.07 21.92
CA LEU A 290 8.17 0.33 22.03
C LEU A 290 7.09 1.03 22.88
N PRO A 291 7.38 1.62 24.06
CA PRO A 291 6.37 2.34 24.83
C PRO A 291 5.77 3.53 24.09
N GLN A 292 6.58 4.27 23.35
CA GLN A 292 6.12 5.42 22.56
C GLN A 292 5.22 4.99 21.40
N ILE A 293 5.56 3.87 20.74
CA ILE A 293 4.74 3.29 19.67
C ILE A 293 3.39 2.85 20.20
N LEU A 294 3.38 2.14 21.33
CA LEU A 294 2.14 1.71 21.97
C LEU A 294 1.28 2.89 22.46
N ALA A 295 1.92 3.97 22.90
CA ALA A 295 1.21 5.19 23.33
C ALA A 295 0.56 5.96 22.18
N HIS A 296 1.10 5.85 20.96
CA HIS A 296 0.56 6.53 19.76
C HIS A 296 -0.26 5.61 18.85
N ALA A 297 -0.23 4.29 19.09
CA ALA A 297 -1.05 3.33 18.37
C ALA A 297 -2.54 3.51 18.73
N ASP A 298 -3.42 3.20 17.77
CA ASP A 298 -4.83 3.01 18.09
C ASP A 298 -4.98 2.03 19.27
N PRO A 299 -5.67 2.41 20.36
CA PRO A 299 -5.76 1.58 21.55
C PRO A 299 -6.29 0.17 21.30
N LEU A 300 -7.25 0.00 20.37
CA LEU A 300 -7.77 -1.31 20.00
C LEU A 300 -6.74 -2.10 19.19
N ALA A 301 -6.00 -1.44 18.30
CA ALA A 301 -4.92 -2.07 17.58
C ALA A 301 -3.83 -2.57 18.53
N ALA A 302 -3.40 -1.72 19.46
CA ALA A 302 -2.42 -2.08 20.48
C ALA A 302 -2.92 -3.25 21.35
N LEU A 303 -4.16 -3.19 21.83
CA LEU A 303 -4.78 -4.27 22.60
C LEU A 303 -4.84 -5.57 21.79
N GLY A 304 -5.24 -5.50 20.51
CA GLY A 304 -5.28 -6.66 19.62
C GLY A 304 -3.91 -7.32 19.46
N LEU A 305 -2.86 -6.53 19.23
CA LEU A 305 -1.48 -7.03 19.13
C LEU A 305 -0.99 -7.66 20.45
N VAL A 306 -1.29 -7.05 21.60
CA VAL A 306 -0.94 -7.60 22.92
C VAL A 306 -1.66 -8.91 23.16
N VAL A 307 -2.97 -8.98 22.91
CA VAL A 307 -3.77 -10.21 23.07
C VAL A 307 -3.24 -11.32 22.16
N LEU A 308 -2.88 -10.99 20.92
CA LEU A 308 -2.29 -11.93 19.98
C LEU A 308 -0.93 -12.42 20.52
N ALA A 309 -0.04 -11.53 20.91
CA ALA A 309 1.30 -11.88 21.42
C ALA A 309 1.22 -12.78 22.67
N LEU A 310 0.38 -12.45 23.63
CA LEU A 310 0.16 -13.26 24.83
C LEU A 310 -0.41 -14.64 24.51
N SER A 311 -1.37 -14.70 23.57
CA SER A 311 -1.95 -15.96 23.11
C SER A 311 -0.94 -16.86 22.39
N LEU A 312 -0.03 -16.26 21.61
CA LEU A 312 1.07 -16.96 20.94
C LEU A 312 2.09 -17.50 21.94
N ALA A 313 2.51 -16.67 22.91
CA ALA A 313 3.42 -17.09 23.96
C ALA A 313 2.84 -18.26 24.77
N PHE A 314 1.56 -18.16 25.13
CA PHE A 314 0.86 -19.24 25.84
C PHE A 314 0.75 -20.52 24.99
N ALA A 315 0.44 -20.42 23.72
CA ALA A 315 0.39 -21.56 22.80
C ALA A 315 1.76 -22.20 22.60
N ALA A 316 2.83 -21.41 22.51
CA ALA A 316 4.21 -21.90 22.43
C ALA A 316 4.61 -22.66 23.70
N VAL A 317 4.35 -22.10 24.89
CA VAL A 317 4.58 -22.78 26.18
C VAL A 317 3.81 -24.08 26.28
N GLN A 318 2.53 -24.10 25.88
CA GLN A 318 1.74 -25.35 25.86
C GLN A 318 2.34 -26.37 24.91
N ARG A 319 2.85 -25.95 23.76
CA ARG A 319 3.50 -26.85 22.81
C ARG A 319 4.79 -27.40 23.38
N LEU A 320 5.64 -26.59 23.97
CA LEU A 320 6.90 -27.01 24.61
C LEU A 320 6.65 -27.98 25.78
N ARG A 321 5.57 -27.77 26.54
CA ARG A 321 5.13 -28.70 27.59
C ARG A 321 4.38 -29.93 27.06
N ARG A 322 4.40 -30.22 25.77
CA ARG A 322 3.72 -31.35 25.09
C ARG A 322 2.20 -31.40 25.30
N ARG A 323 1.57 -30.29 25.66
CA ARG A 323 0.12 -30.19 25.94
C ARG A 323 -0.74 -29.93 24.68
N SER A 324 -0.11 -29.67 23.53
CA SER A 324 -0.80 -29.41 22.26
C SER A 324 -0.29 -30.33 21.15
N ALA A 325 -1.14 -30.61 20.16
CA ALA A 325 -0.74 -31.32 18.95
C ALA A 325 0.32 -30.54 18.17
N PRO A 326 1.43 -31.17 17.74
CA PRO A 326 2.57 -30.47 17.16
C PRO A 326 2.20 -29.60 15.94
N VAL A 327 1.40 -30.12 15.02
CA VAL A 327 1.05 -29.40 13.78
C VAL A 327 0.12 -28.21 14.06
N ARG A 328 -0.92 -28.40 14.89
CA ARG A 328 -1.94 -27.36 15.10
C ARG A 328 -1.41 -26.20 15.96
N GLY A 329 -0.69 -26.50 17.04
CA GLY A 329 -0.08 -25.48 17.89
C GLY A 329 0.95 -24.66 17.12
N SER A 330 1.81 -25.34 16.35
CA SER A 330 2.81 -24.65 15.51
C SER A 330 2.16 -23.88 14.36
N ALA A 331 1.06 -24.34 13.79
CA ALA A 331 0.30 -23.61 12.77
C ALA A 331 -0.28 -22.28 13.28
N PHE A 332 -0.81 -22.29 14.53
CA PHE A 332 -1.26 -21.05 15.15
C PHE A 332 -0.11 -20.07 15.41
N VAL A 333 1.02 -20.59 15.92
CA VAL A 333 2.22 -19.76 16.15
C VAL A 333 2.74 -19.21 14.82
N PHE A 334 2.77 -20.02 13.75
CA PHE A 334 3.16 -19.59 12.41
C PHE A 334 2.32 -18.38 11.95
N VAL A 335 1.01 -18.56 11.88
CA VAL A 335 0.12 -17.50 11.34
C VAL A 335 0.17 -16.26 12.22
N GLY A 336 0.09 -16.43 13.54
CA GLY A 336 0.08 -15.30 14.46
C GLY A 336 1.40 -14.54 14.52
N ALA A 337 2.54 -15.23 14.51
CA ALA A 337 3.85 -14.59 14.47
C ALA A 337 4.10 -13.87 13.12
N SER A 338 3.65 -14.46 12.00
CA SER A 338 3.71 -13.79 10.70
C SER A 338 2.91 -12.49 10.70
N LEU A 339 1.67 -12.49 11.21
CA LEU A 339 0.83 -11.30 11.29
C LEU A 339 1.38 -10.25 12.27
N LEU A 340 1.88 -10.69 13.43
CA LEU A 340 2.52 -9.78 14.38
C LEU A 340 3.75 -9.11 13.76
N GLY A 341 4.58 -9.87 13.06
CA GLY A 341 5.73 -9.34 12.32
C GLY A 341 5.30 -8.36 11.22
N THR A 342 4.29 -8.72 10.42
CA THR A 342 3.74 -7.83 9.38
C THR A 342 3.19 -6.52 9.95
N ALA A 343 2.62 -6.54 11.17
CA ALA A 343 2.17 -5.34 11.85
C ALA A 343 3.33 -4.49 12.40
N LEU A 344 4.43 -5.12 12.81
CA LEU A 344 5.58 -4.43 13.43
C LEU A 344 6.59 -3.88 12.41
N VAL A 345 6.81 -4.56 11.28
CA VAL A 345 7.80 -4.15 10.27
C VAL A 345 7.56 -2.74 9.72
N PRO A 346 6.34 -2.30 9.40
CA PRO A 346 6.09 -0.92 8.98
C PRO A 346 6.50 0.12 10.01
N GLN A 347 6.46 -0.22 11.30
CA GLN A 347 6.90 0.66 12.40
C GLN A 347 8.40 0.98 12.30
N ILE A 348 9.20 0.04 11.79
CA ILE A 348 10.64 0.26 11.54
C ILE A 348 10.83 1.34 10.46
N GLY A 349 9.91 1.44 9.50
CA GLY A 349 9.85 2.50 8.51
C GLY A 349 9.19 3.79 8.99
N GLY A 350 8.70 3.85 10.23
CA GLY A 350 8.01 5.02 10.77
C GLY A 350 6.54 5.15 10.36
N HIS A 351 5.96 4.11 9.80
CA HIS A 351 4.56 4.10 9.37
C HIS A 351 3.69 3.34 10.35
N VAL A 352 2.82 4.03 11.07
CA VAL A 352 1.84 3.46 12.01
C VAL A 352 0.50 3.34 11.29
N GLY A 353 0.30 2.28 10.52
CA GLY A 353 -0.96 2.10 9.82
C GLY A 353 -1.91 1.17 10.56
N ALA A 354 -3.02 1.69 11.08
CA ALA A 354 -4.17 0.87 11.50
C ALA A 354 -4.68 -0.02 10.34
N GLU A 355 -4.42 0.39 9.12
CA GLU A 355 -4.80 -0.27 7.87
C GLU A 355 -4.19 -1.66 7.66
N TYR A 356 -3.07 -1.96 8.35
CA TYR A 356 -2.47 -3.29 8.33
C TYR A 356 -3.20 -4.30 9.22
N ASN A 357 -4.11 -3.84 10.06
CA ASN A 357 -4.59 -4.59 11.21
C ASN A 357 -5.90 -5.36 10.98
N GLY A 358 -6.63 -5.16 9.87
CA GLY A 358 -7.94 -5.76 9.66
C GLY A 358 -7.95 -7.28 9.84
N ILE A 359 -7.12 -8.00 9.09
CA ILE A 359 -6.98 -9.46 9.20
C ILE A 359 -6.33 -9.87 10.54
N THR A 360 -5.35 -9.10 11.01
CA THR A 360 -4.69 -9.30 12.31
C THR A 360 -5.67 -9.20 13.46
N PHE A 361 -6.59 -8.26 13.42
CA PHE A 361 -7.64 -8.10 14.44
C PHE A 361 -8.54 -9.31 14.58
N VAL A 362 -8.95 -9.91 13.48
CA VAL A 362 -9.83 -11.08 13.57
C VAL A 362 -9.08 -12.28 14.13
N LEU A 363 -7.82 -12.47 13.74
CA LEU A 363 -7.02 -13.50 14.38
C LEU A 363 -6.82 -13.17 15.88
N ALA A 364 -6.57 -11.93 16.24
CA ALA A 364 -6.42 -11.51 17.64
C ALA A 364 -7.68 -11.77 18.45
N ALA A 365 -8.85 -11.47 17.92
CA ALA A 365 -10.13 -11.78 18.56
C ALA A 365 -10.35 -13.30 18.75
N CYS A 366 -9.92 -14.11 17.79
CA CYS A 366 -9.99 -15.57 17.86
C CYS A 366 -8.85 -16.20 18.71
N ALA A 367 -7.73 -15.51 18.89
CA ALA A 367 -6.50 -16.05 19.46
C ALA A 367 -6.69 -16.63 20.88
N PRO A 368 -7.38 -15.98 21.83
CA PRO A 368 -7.63 -16.57 23.15
C PRO A 368 -8.37 -17.90 23.05
N LEU A 369 -9.38 -17.98 22.18
CA LEU A 369 -10.15 -19.21 21.96
C LEU A 369 -9.28 -20.31 21.36
N ILE A 370 -8.40 -19.97 20.42
CA ILE A 370 -7.47 -20.92 19.79
C ILE A 370 -6.46 -21.44 20.79
N ALA A 371 -5.95 -20.57 21.66
CA ALA A 371 -4.93 -20.89 22.65
C ALA A 371 -5.45 -21.71 23.85
N LEU A 372 -6.77 -21.73 24.11
CA LEU A 372 -7.34 -22.44 25.25
C LEU A 372 -7.00 -23.95 25.26
N PRO A 373 -6.62 -24.51 26.43
CA PRO A 373 -6.32 -25.93 26.60
C PRO A 373 -7.52 -26.82 26.27
N ALA A 374 -7.27 -28.03 25.77
CA ALA A 374 -8.32 -29.00 25.44
C ALA A 374 -9.21 -29.36 26.64
N GLY A 375 -8.68 -29.28 27.85
CA GLY A 375 -9.44 -29.51 29.09
C GLY A 375 -10.53 -28.47 29.34
N VAL A 376 -10.23 -27.18 29.10
CA VAL A 376 -11.22 -26.10 29.23
C VAL A 376 -12.33 -26.28 28.19
N TRP A 377 -11.97 -26.63 26.96
CA TRP A 377 -12.94 -26.90 25.90
C TRP A 377 -13.82 -28.11 26.17
N ARG A 378 -13.31 -29.13 26.88
CA ARG A 378 -14.16 -30.27 27.28
C ARG A 378 -15.27 -29.83 28.24
N ARG A 379 -14.97 -28.93 29.18
CA ARG A 379 -15.96 -28.35 30.10
C ARG A 379 -16.93 -27.41 29.38
N ALA A 380 -16.41 -26.55 28.51
CA ALA A 380 -17.23 -25.61 27.71
C ALA A 380 -18.17 -26.32 26.69
N ARG A 381 -17.84 -27.54 26.24
CA ARG A 381 -18.72 -28.33 25.34
C ARG A 381 -20.10 -28.59 25.93
N CYS A 382 -20.25 -28.67 27.24
CA CYS A 382 -21.57 -28.81 27.86
C CYS A 382 -22.44 -27.58 27.61
N VAL A 383 -21.84 -26.39 27.64
CA VAL A 383 -22.52 -25.11 27.36
C VAL A 383 -22.76 -24.92 25.86
N LEU A 384 -21.78 -25.30 25.02
CA LEU A 384 -21.86 -25.19 23.56
C LEU A 384 -22.76 -26.23 22.87
N ARG A 385 -23.15 -27.29 23.58
CA ARG A 385 -24.17 -28.25 23.10
C ARG A 385 -25.56 -27.61 22.92
N LEU A 386 -25.77 -26.43 23.44
CA LEU A 386 -26.98 -25.61 23.20
C LEU A 386 -27.06 -25.08 21.76
N ALA A 387 -25.94 -24.97 21.04
CA ALA A 387 -25.92 -24.62 19.62
C ALA A 387 -26.13 -25.91 18.80
N THR A 388 -27.38 -26.25 18.51
CA THR A 388 -27.71 -27.37 17.63
C THR A 388 -27.19 -27.12 16.22
N PRO A 389 -26.91 -28.14 15.42
CA PRO A 389 -26.56 -28.00 14.00
C PRO A 389 -27.53 -27.11 13.21
N ARG A 390 -28.81 -27.11 13.60
CA ARG A 390 -29.86 -26.27 13.00
C ARG A 390 -29.58 -24.78 13.24
N HIS A 391 -29.23 -24.37 14.47
CA HIS A 391 -28.90 -22.97 14.79
C HIS A 391 -27.68 -22.47 13.96
N LEU A 392 -26.65 -23.31 13.84
CA LEU A 392 -25.49 -22.97 13.04
C LEU A 392 -25.85 -22.85 11.55
N THR A 393 -26.75 -23.70 11.03
CA THR A 393 -27.22 -23.58 9.66
C THR A 393 -27.99 -22.26 9.44
N VAL A 394 -28.91 -21.92 10.38
CA VAL A 394 -29.64 -20.65 10.32
C VAL A 394 -28.71 -19.47 10.33
N LEU A 395 -27.76 -19.42 11.28
CA LEU A 395 -26.76 -18.33 11.37
C LEU A 395 -25.93 -18.21 10.08
N THR A 396 -25.52 -19.34 9.51
CA THR A 396 -24.75 -19.38 8.26
C THR A 396 -25.57 -18.85 7.09
N SER A 397 -26.85 -19.25 7.01
CA SER A 397 -27.76 -18.77 5.95
C SER A 397 -28.00 -17.27 6.08
N VAL A 398 -28.26 -16.78 7.30
CA VAL A 398 -28.42 -15.34 7.57
C VAL A 398 -27.15 -14.58 7.21
N ALA A 399 -25.97 -15.07 7.62
CA ALA A 399 -24.70 -14.47 7.29
C ALA A 399 -24.46 -14.37 5.77
N ALA A 400 -24.69 -15.46 5.04
CA ALA A 400 -24.54 -15.49 3.59
C ALA A 400 -25.54 -14.54 2.90
N LEU A 401 -26.82 -14.59 3.30
CA LEU A 401 -27.86 -13.72 2.74
C LEU A 401 -27.61 -12.25 3.03
N ALA A 402 -27.13 -11.91 4.22
CA ALA A 402 -26.81 -10.54 4.57
C ALA A 402 -25.64 -9.97 3.74
N MET A 403 -24.56 -10.77 3.53
CA MET A 403 -23.45 -10.36 2.67
C MET A 403 -23.89 -10.20 1.21
N VAL A 404 -24.61 -11.17 0.67
CA VAL A 404 -25.16 -11.10 -0.70
C VAL A 404 -26.16 -9.95 -0.82
N GLY A 405 -27.02 -9.76 0.17
CA GLY A 405 -27.98 -8.64 0.22
C GLY A 405 -27.28 -7.29 0.23
N ALA A 406 -26.18 -7.13 0.98
CA ALA A 406 -25.42 -5.88 1.00
C ALA A 406 -24.79 -5.58 -0.37
N GLU A 407 -24.20 -6.58 -1.05
CA GLU A 407 -23.66 -6.37 -2.40
C GLU A 407 -24.78 -6.12 -3.44
N THR A 408 -25.92 -6.81 -3.31
CA THR A 408 -27.10 -6.57 -4.17
C THR A 408 -27.67 -5.18 -3.96
N ALA A 409 -27.74 -4.70 -2.70
CA ALA A 409 -28.20 -3.34 -2.40
C ALA A 409 -27.26 -2.29 -3.00
N ARG A 410 -25.95 -2.52 -2.96
CA ARG A 410 -24.97 -1.63 -3.65
C ARG A 410 -25.23 -1.58 -5.15
N LEU A 411 -25.45 -2.73 -5.80
CA LEU A 411 -25.81 -2.79 -7.21
C LEU A 411 -27.16 -2.10 -7.50
N ALA A 412 -28.16 -2.32 -6.67
CA ALA A 412 -29.47 -1.70 -6.84
C ALA A 412 -29.46 -0.17 -6.68
N ALA A 413 -28.47 0.38 -5.95
CA ALA A 413 -28.29 1.82 -5.81
C ALA A 413 -27.59 2.50 -7.02
N LEU A 414 -27.19 1.73 -8.03
CA LEU A 414 -26.50 2.24 -9.22
C LEU A 414 -27.41 2.87 -10.31
N PRO A 415 -28.68 2.48 -10.55
CA PRO A 415 -29.44 2.90 -11.73
C PRO A 415 -29.51 4.42 -11.91
N GLU A 416 -29.70 5.19 -10.84
CA GLU A 416 -29.75 6.65 -10.91
C GLU A 416 -28.44 7.31 -11.36
N ARG A 417 -27.32 6.63 -11.16
CA ARG A 417 -25.99 7.09 -11.59
C ARG A 417 -25.59 6.52 -12.96
N ALA A 418 -26.03 5.30 -13.28
CA ALA A 418 -25.66 4.60 -14.50
C ALA A 418 -26.24 5.25 -15.77
N GLU A 419 -27.43 5.86 -15.68
CA GLU A 419 -28.07 6.55 -16.82
C GLU A 419 -27.27 7.77 -17.32
N ARG A 420 -26.32 8.27 -16.52
CA ARG A 420 -25.50 9.44 -16.84
C ARG A 420 -24.02 9.08 -17.03
N THR A 421 -23.69 7.85 -17.38
CA THR A 421 -22.30 7.41 -17.52
C THR A 421 -22.02 6.86 -18.91
N VAL A 422 -20.77 7.00 -19.35
CA VAL A 422 -20.25 6.50 -20.64
C VAL A 422 -19.21 5.42 -20.35
N PHE A 423 -19.31 4.29 -21.02
CA PHE A 423 -18.30 3.22 -20.90
C PHE A 423 -17.02 3.61 -21.64
N ASP A 424 -15.90 3.61 -20.94
CA ASP A 424 -14.58 3.79 -21.52
C ASP A 424 -13.85 2.44 -21.69
N PRO A 425 -13.56 2.00 -22.93
CA PRO A 425 -12.98 0.67 -23.16
C PRO A 425 -11.53 0.53 -22.69
N ALA A 426 -10.76 1.61 -22.62
CA ALA A 426 -9.37 1.56 -22.16
C ALA A 426 -9.30 1.40 -20.64
N LEU A 427 -10.23 2.03 -19.93
CA LEU A 427 -10.34 1.87 -18.48
C LEU A 427 -11.13 0.62 -18.09
N GLY A 428 -12.07 0.17 -18.95
CA GLY A 428 -13.00 -0.92 -18.67
C GLY A 428 -14.10 -0.54 -17.67
N PHE A 429 -14.35 0.75 -17.46
CA PHE A 429 -15.35 1.31 -16.55
C PHE A 429 -16.33 2.24 -17.25
N HIS A 430 -17.45 2.48 -16.60
CA HIS A 430 -18.30 3.62 -16.91
C HIS A 430 -17.76 4.87 -16.20
N VAL A 431 -17.66 5.98 -16.88
CA VAL A 431 -17.21 7.29 -16.36
C VAL A 431 -18.25 8.35 -16.61
N THR A 432 -18.17 9.49 -15.92
CA THR A 432 -19.08 10.62 -16.21
C THR A 432 -18.86 11.15 -17.61
N PRO A 433 -19.85 11.78 -18.28
CA PRO A 433 -19.69 12.35 -19.61
C PRO A 433 -18.55 13.37 -19.71
N GLU A 434 -18.38 14.19 -18.65
CA GLU A 434 -17.32 15.20 -18.56
C GLU A 434 -15.95 14.52 -18.54
N TYR A 435 -15.79 13.47 -17.73
CA TYR A 435 -14.54 12.72 -17.66
C TYR A 435 -14.27 11.94 -18.95
N ALA A 436 -15.33 11.40 -19.62
CA ALA A 436 -15.20 10.77 -20.93
C ALA A 436 -14.71 11.77 -22.00
N ALA A 437 -15.16 13.03 -21.93
CA ALA A 437 -14.68 14.10 -22.81
C ALA A 437 -13.19 14.40 -22.56
N ASP A 438 -12.75 14.44 -21.31
CA ASP A 438 -11.34 14.61 -20.95
C ASP A 438 -10.47 13.46 -21.46
N LEU A 439 -10.90 12.20 -21.32
CA LEU A 439 -10.21 11.03 -21.84
C LEU A 439 -10.13 11.05 -23.37
N ALA A 440 -11.21 11.46 -24.04
CA ALA A 440 -11.24 11.61 -25.49
C ALA A 440 -10.29 12.73 -25.96
N ALA A 441 -10.21 13.84 -25.23
CA ALA A 441 -9.28 14.92 -25.52
C ALA A 441 -7.82 14.46 -25.37
N MET A 442 -7.51 13.70 -24.30
CA MET A 442 -6.17 13.12 -24.13
C MET A 442 -5.79 12.15 -25.25
N ARG A 443 -6.74 11.33 -25.76
CA ARG A 443 -6.50 10.47 -26.93
C ARG A 443 -6.18 11.30 -28.19
N LYS A 444 -6.88 12.41 -28.41
CA LYS A 444 -6.59 13.33 -29.52
C LYS A 444 -5.20 13.96 -29.37
N LEU A 445 -4.83 14.37 -28.16
CA LEU A 445 -3.51 14.92 -27.87
C LEU A 445 -2.41 13.88 -28.14
N ALA A 446 -2.62 12.64 -27.70
CA ALA A 446 -1.70 11.53 -27.97
C ALA A 446 -1.57 11.23 -29.46
N ALA A 447 -2.66 11.21 -30.20
CA ALA A 447 -2.66 11.05 -31.65
C ALA A 447 -1.92 12.21 -32.36
N GLY A 448 -2.03 13.44 -31.84
CA GLY A 448 -1.23 14.58 -32.29
C GLY A 448 0.27 14.37 -32.11
N TRP A 449 0.67 13.81 -31.00
CA TRP A 449 2.07 13.43 -30.75
C TRP A 449 2.56 12.32 -31.67
N ASP A 450 1.70 11.32 -31.96
CA ASP A 450 2.00 10.27 -32.94
C ASP A 450 2.24 10.86 -34.32
N ALA A 451 1.34 11.73 -34.76
CA ALA A 451 1.45 12.40 -36.08
C ALA A 451 2.70 13.30 -36.18
N ALA A 452 3.13 13.87 -35.06
CA ALA A 452 4.35 14.66 -34.96
C ALA A 452 5.63 13.81 -34.81
N GLY A 453 5.52 12.48 -34.78
CA GLY A 453 6.64 11.57 -34.60
C GLY A 453 7.31 11.64 -33.21
N ILE A 454 6.58 12.10 -32.18
CA ILE A 454 7.13 12.23 -30.84
C ILE A 454 7.20 10.85 -30.18
N PRO A 455 8.39 10.41 -29.75
CA PRO A 455 8.56 9.12 -29.08
C PRO A 455 7.68 9.00 -27.82
N ALA A 456 7.16 7.81 -27.54
CA ALA A 456 6.22 7.58 -26.44
C ALA A 456 6.75 8.05 -25.08
N GLU A 457 8.05 7.83 -24.82
CA GLU A 457 8.76 8.22 -23.62
C GLU A 457 8.99 9.72 -23.47
N ARG A 458 8.66 10.52 -24.49
CA ARG A 458 8.74 11.98 -24.47
C ARG A 458 7.39 12.68 -24.43
N ARG A 459 6.30 11.94 -24.33
CA ARG A 459 4.96 12.50 -24.44
C ARG A 459 4.45 13.06 -23.13
N LEU A 460 4.29 12.21 -22.14
CA LEU A 460 3.63 12.55 -20.88
C LEU A 460 4.39 11.95 -19.70
N LEU A 461 4.58 12.76 -18.67
CA LEU A 461 5.01 12.32 -17.34
C LEU A 461 3.87 12.60 -16.36
N SER A 462 3.47 11.61 -15.60
CA SER A 462 2.49 11.80 -14.53
C SER A 462 3.15 11.74 -13.16
N VAL A 463 2.81 12.67 -12.29
CA VAL A 463 3.23 12.65 -10.87
C VAL A 463 2.69 11.40 -10.17
N TYR A 464 1.52 10.94 -10.60
CA TYR A 464 0.95 9.62 -10.34
C TYR A 464 0.42 9.05 -11.64
N THR A 465 0.65 7.75 -11.90
CA THR A 465 -0.04 7.04 -12.97
C THR A 465 -1.54 7.32 -12.88
N SER A 466 -2.13 7.72 -13.99
CA SER A 466 -3.48 8.25 -14.02
C SER A 466 -4.34 7.58 -15.09
N PRO A 467 -5.68 7.70 -15.01
CA PRO A 467 -6.55 7.28 -16.10
C PRO A 467 -6.25 8.00 -17.42
N LEU A 468 -5.69 9.21 -17.35
CA LEU A 468 -5.29 9.96 -18.56
C LEU A 468 -4.13 9.28 -19.28
N ASP A 469 -3.16 8.72 -18.55
CA ASP A 469 -2.05 7.94 -19.12
C ASP A 469 -2.57 6.70 -19.86
N ILE A 470 -3.51 5.99 -19.20
CA ILE A 470 -4.12 4.77 -19.75
C ILE A 470 -4.90 5.10 -21.01
N ALA A 471 -5.73 6.14 -20.98
CA ALA A 471 -6.52 6.57 -22.12
C ALA A 471 -5.67 7.04 -23.29
N ALA A 472 -4.59 7.75 -23.02
CA ALA A 472 -3.64 8.22 -24.03
C ALA A 472 -2.73 7.10 -24.57
N GLY A 473 -2.71 5.92 -23.95
CA GLY A 473 -1.81 4.83 -24.32
C GLY A 473 -0.33 5.19 -24.16
N VAL A 474 -0.02 6.11 -23.26
CA VAL A 474 1.33 6.67 -23.09
C VAL A 474 2.12 5.86 -22.08
N ARG A 475 3.41 5.68 -22.38
CA ARG A 475 4.37 5.12 -21.42
C ARG A 475 4.99 6.23 -20.58
N SER A 476 4.99 6.06 -19.27
CA SER A 476 5.76 6.95 -18.40
C SER A 476 7.26 6.84 -18.74
N PRO A 477 7.98 7.95 -18.91
CA PRO A 477 9.44 7.94 -19.08
C PRO A 477 10.17 7.61 -17.78
N ALA A 478 9.47 7.65 -16.65
CA ALA A 478 10.02 7.27 -15.35
C ALA A 478 9.85 5.76 -15.12
N ASP A 479 10.83 5.17 -14.46
CA ASP A 479 10.81 3.76 -14.07
C ASP A 479 9.93 3.46 -12.85
N VAL A 480 9.24 4.47 -12.32
CA VAL A 480 8.29 4.38 -11.21
C VAL A 480 6.93 4.96 -11.58
N GLY A 481 5.86 4.39 -11.05
CA GLY A 481 4.49 4.81 -11.34
C GLY A 481 4.06 6.12 -10.66
N SER A 482 4.90 6.69 -9.79
CA SER A 482 4.60 7.95 -9.11
C SER A 482 5.84 8.60 -8.53
N LEU A 483 5.80 9.93 -8.36
CA LEU A 483 6.87 10.71 -7.74
C LEU A 483 7.14 10.28 -6.29
N ILE A 484 6.10 9.88 -5.54
CA ILE A 484 6.25 9.37 -4.16
C ILE A 484 7.07 8.07 -4.10
N HIS A 485 7.12 7.32 -5.19
CA HIS A 485 7.91 6.10 -5.30
C HIS A 485 9.29 6.31 -5.95
N ALA A 486 9.63 7.55 -6.33
CA ALA A 486 10.98 7.91 -6.75
C ALA A 486 11.92 7.99 -5.53
N LEU A 487 12.04 6.86 -4.82
CA LEU A 487 12.82 6.74 -3.58
C LEU A 487 14.30 6.58 -3.89
N GLY A 488 15.12 7.18 -3.04
CA GLY A 488 16.56 7.31 -3.23
C GLY A 488 16.97 8.56 -3.99
N PRO A 489 18.14 9.14 -3.67
CA PRO A 489 18.59 10.40 -4.26
C PRO A 489 18.76 10.31 -5.78
N GLU A 490 19.21 9.17 -6.29
CA GLU A 490 19.43 8.94 -7.71
C GLU A 490 18.09 8.94 -8.49
N LYS A 491 17.06 8.25 -7.98
CA LYS A 491 15.75 8.19 -8.64
C LYS A 491 14.99 9.51 -8.57
N ARG A 492 15.04 10.20 -7.43
CA ARG A 492 14.47 11.56 -7.32
C ARG A 492 15.12 12.52 -8.28
N ALA A 493 16.44 12.50 -8.38
CA ALA A 493 17.17 13.33 -9.33
C ALA A 493 16.81 12.99 -10.78
N ALA A 494 16.73 11.71 -11.12
CA ALA A 494 16.32 11.25 -12.46
C ALA A 494 14.89 11.67 -12.80
N PHE A 495 13.94 11.49 -11.88
CA PHE A 495 12.55 11.92 -12.09
C PHE A 495 12.44 13.44 -12.27
N THR A 496 13.14 14.22 -11.43
CA THR A 496 13.21 15.69 -11.53
C THR A 496 13.85 16.14 -12.84
N ALA A 497 14.90 15.45 -13.30
CA ALA A 497 15.60 15.78 -14.54
C ALA A 497 14.72 15.70 -15.78
N LEU A 498 13.69 14.84 -15.80
CA LEU A 498 12.73 14.77 -16.90
C LEU A 498 12.02 16.11 -17.14
N VAL A 499 11.73 16.82 -16.06
CA VAL A 499 11.06 18.13 -16.07
C VAL A 499 12.05 19.27 -16.17
N ALA A 500 13.14 19.22 -15.43
CA ALA A 500 14.16 20.27 -15.43
C ALA A 500 14.84 20.46 -16.80
N ARG A 501 15.00 19.36 -17.54
CA ARG A 501 15.54 19.38 -18.90
C ARG A 501 14.47 19.46 -19.99
N ALA A 502 13.21 19.65 -19.61
CA ALA A 502 12.05 19.66 -20.51
C ALA A 502 12.06 18.47 -21.51
N GLN A 503 12.35 17.26 -21.00
CA GLN A 503 12.46 16.05 -21.85
C GLN A 503 11.12 15.51 -22.28
N VAL A 504 10.02 15.86 -21.59
CA VAL A 504 8.65 15.48 -21.92
C VAL A 504 7.84 16.66 -22.44
N ASN A 505 6.82 16.40 -23.26
CA ASN A 505 5.98 17.45 -23.83
C ASN A 505 4.90 17.92 -22.87
N ALA A 506 4.41 17.02 -22.03
CA ALA A 506 3.39 17.33 -21.03
C ALA A 506 3.67 16.63 -19.70
N VAL A 507 3.10 17.21 -18.64
CA VAL A 507 3.14 16.65 -17.29
C VAL A 507 1.73 16.71 -16.71
N THR A 508 1.29 15.68 -15.99
CA THR A 508 0.08 15.75 -15.15
C THR A 508 0.47 15.77 -13.67
N THR A 509 -0.17 16.68 -12.94
CA THR A 509 -0.07 16.73 -11.47
C THR A 509 -1.45 16.51 -10.85
N ILE A 510 -1.50 16.25 -9.55
CA ILE A 510 -2.75 16.21 -8.82
C ILE A 510 -3.33 17.64 -8.78
N ALA A 511 -4.64 17.76 -8.91
CA ALA A 511 -5.30 19.05 -8.73
C ALA A 511 -5.19 19.50 -7.26
N PRO A 512 -4.93 20.79 -7.00
CA PRO A 512 -4.63 21.30 -5.67
C PRO A 512 -5.67 20.99 -4.60
N ASP A 513 -6.91 21.00 -4.99
CA ASP A 513 -8.11 20.83 -4.16
C ASP A 513 -8.65 19.39 -4.13
N TYR A 514 -8.03 18.48 -4.88
CA TYR A 514 -8.45 17.08 -4.93
C TYR A 514 -8.04 16.29 -3.69
N SER A 515 -6.86 16.55 -3.17
CA SER A 515 -6.30 15.77 -2.07
C SER A 515 -5.32 16.59 -1.24
N GLY A 516 -5.42 16.48 0.08
CA GLY A 516 -4.45 17.08 1.01
C GLY A 516 -3.00 16.59 0.80
N TRP A 517 -2.81 15.43 0.16
CA TRP A 517 -1.49 14.89 -0.19
C TRP A 517 -0.71 15.76 -1.17
N GLU A 518 -1.38 16.51 -2.02
CA GLU A 518 -0.71 17.35 -3.01
C GLU A 518 0.15 18.43 -2.34
N GLY A 519 -0.39 19.08 -1.31
CA GLY A 519 0.35 20.09 -0.55
C GLY A 519 1.63 19.54 0.07
N TRP A 520 1.54 18.36 0.70
CA TRP A 520 2.69 17.67 1.25
C TRP A 520 3.69 17.24 0.16
N LEU A 521 3.21 16.63 -0.92
CA LEU A 521 4.06 16.15 -2.01
C LEU A 521 4.82 17.29 -2.67
N THR A 522 4.16 18.44 -2.86
CA THR A 522 4.79 19.65 -3.42
C THR A 522 5.93 20.15 -2.53
N ARG A 523 5.73 20.18 -1.22
CA ARG A 523 6.78 20.57 -0.26
C ARG A 523 7.93 19.57 -0.22
N ALA A 524 7.61 18.29 -0.04
CA ALA A 524 8.59 17.22 0.07
C ALA A 524 9.40 17.00 -1.22
N SER A 525 8.82 17.31 -2.37
CA SER A 525 9.42 17.15 -3.71
C SER A 525 9.60 18.50 -4.42
N TRP A 526 9.85 19.56 -3.67
CA TRP A 526 9.93 20.92 -4.22
C TRP A 526 10.88 21.07 -5.42
N PRO A 527 12.07 20.46 -5.49
CA PRO A 527 12.91 20.56 -6.68
C PRO A 527 12.21 20.17 -7.99
N PHE A 528 11.33 19.15 -7.95
CA PHE A 528 10.52 18.77 -9.10
C PHE A 528 9.47 19.83 -9.45
N PHE A 529 8.70 20.30 -8.45
CA PHE A 529 7.62 21.28 -8.68
C PHE A 529 8.17 22.66 -9.07
N ARG A 530 9.34 23.03 -8.56
CA ARG A 530 10.07 24.23 -9.01
C ARG A 530 10.42 24.11 -10.50
N ALA A 531 11.09 23.02 -10.89
CA ALA A 531 11.47 22.77 -12.28
C ALA A 531 10.24 22.71 -13.21
N LEU A 532 9.13 22.14 -12.74
CA LEU A 532 7.87 22.13 -13.46
C LEU A 532 7.37 23.55 -13.72
N ARG A 533 7.33 24.41 -12.70
CA ARG A 533 6.87 25.79 -12.82
C ARG A 533 7.81 26.66 -13.66
N GLU A 534 9.09 26.33 -13.74
CA GLU A 534 10.09 27.05 -14.55
C GLU A 534 9.98 26.67 -16.04
N ASN A 535 9.66 25.40 -16.37
CA ASN A 535 9.75 24.88 -17.74
C ASN A 535 8.39 24.57 -18.40
N TYR A 536 7.31 24.51 -17.61
CA TYR A 536 5.96 24.16 -18.11
C TYR A 536 4.92 25.20 -17.71
N ALA A 537 3.87 25.31 -18.51
CA ALA A 537 2.69 26.12 -18.22
C ALA A 537 1.49 25.22 -17.94
N PRO A 538 0.67 25.51 -16.92
CA PRO A 538 -0.59 24.79 -16.76
C PRO A 538 -1.50 25.15 -17.91
N LEU A 539 -2.02 24.13 -18.59
CA LEU A 539 -2.89 24.26 -19.76
C LEU A 539 -4.37 24.20 -19.39
N ALA A 540 -4.71 23.23 -18.57
CA ALA A 540 -6.09 22.88 -18.26
C ALA A 540 -6.15 21.99 -17.00
N ARG A 541 -7.34 21.86 -16.43
CA ARG A 541 -7.56 20.99 -15.26
C ARG A 541 -8.91 20.27 -15.34
N ASN A 542 -9.02 19.21 -14.54
CA ASN A 542 -10.30 18.71 -14.04
C ASN A 542 -10.26 18.64 -12.50
N ASP A 543 -11.25 18.01 -11.89
CA ASP A 543 -11.33 17.89 -10.43
C ASP A 543 -10.17 17.10 -9.81
N GLN A 544 -9.49 16.26 -10.58
CA GLN A 544 -8.45 15.36 -10.10
C GLN A 544 -7.04 15.78 -10.49
N GLN A 545 -6.88 16.41 -11.65
CA GLN A 545 -5.56 16.61 -12.28
C GLN A 545 -5.44 17.96 -12.96
N VAL A 546 -4.18 18.45 -13.02
CA VAL A 546 -3.77 19.58 -13.86
C VAL A 546 -2.84 19.06 -14.94
N LEU A 547 -3.13 19.40 -16.18
CA LEU A 547 -2.27 19.15 -17.35
C LEU A 547 -1.38 20.36 -17.57
N TRP A 548 -0.08 20.11 -17.60
CA TRP A 548 0.95 21.10 -17.91
C TRP A 548 1.55 20.76 -19.27
N VAL A 549 1.84 21.78 -20.06
CA VAL A 549 2.54 21.64 -21.34
C VAL A 549 3.83 22.42 -21.31
N ARG A 550 4.78 21.98 -22.12
CA ARG A 550 6.07 22.66 -22.24
C ARG A 550 5.85 24.13 -22.60
N ALA A 551 6.48 25.04 -21.85
CA ALA A 551 6.33 26.46 -22.10
C ALA A 551 7.07 26.88 -23.39
N GLU A 552 6.35 27.56 -24.26
CA GLU A 552 6.94 28.21 -25.42
C GLU A 552 7.48 29.59 -25.01
N GLY A 553 8.81 29.74 -24.98
CA GLY A 553 9.48 31.00 -24.62
C GLY A 553 9.96 31.11 -23.16
N LYS A 554 10.74 32.16 -22.88
CA LYS A 554 11.21 32.46 -21.51
C LYS A 554 10.04 32.92 -20.64
N ARG A 555 9.83 32.25 -19.53
CA ARG A 555 8.94 32.74 -18.48
C ARG A 555 9.48 34.01 -17.83
N ALA A 556 8.58 34.76 -17.18
CA ALA A 556 8.97 35.88 -16.34
C ALA A 556 10.01 35.42 -15.32
N ALA A 557 11.08 36.18 -15.17
CA ALA A 557 12.09 35.91 -14.18
C ALA A 557 11.45 35.90 -12.78
N PRO A 558 11.86 34.98 -11.90
CA PRO A 558 11.37 34.98 -10.52
C PRO A 558 11.60 36.33 -9.87
N ALA A 559 10.63 36.83 -9.13
CA ALA A 559 10.77 38.08 -8.40
C ALA A 559 11.71 37.88 -7.20
N PRO A 560 12.47 38.91 -6.79
CA PRO A 560 13.37 38.83 -5.64
C PRO A 560 12.56 38.63 -4.35
N ALA A 561 13.08 37.76 -3.47
CA ALA A 561 12.64 37.61 -2.10
C ALA A 561 13.84 37.69 -1.16
N THR A 562 13.59 38.00 0.10
CA THR A 562 14.61 37.98 1.13
C THR A 562 14.56 36.68 1.91
N CYS A 563 15.71 36.12 2.20
CA CYS A 563 15.87 35.01 3.11
C CYS A 563 16.96 35.31 4.11
N ARG A 564 16.67 35.14 5.41
CA ARG A 564 17.66 35.31 6.47
C ARG A 564 17.60 34.17 7.47
N VAL A 565 18.72 33.86 8.07
CA VAL A 565 18.78 32.98 9.23
C VAL A 565 18.34 33.81 10.45
N ALA A 566 17.16 33.49 10.97
CA ALA A 566 16.54 34.22 12.09
C ALA A 566 17.02 33.72 13.45
N ALA A 567 17.20 32.41 13.60
CA ALA A 567 17.72 31.78 14.80
C ALA A 567 18.46 30.50 14.46
N ARG A 568 19.37 30.11 15.33
CA ARG A 568 20.13 28.88 15.22
C ARG A 568 20.49 28.38 16.62
N ASP A 569 20.05 27.16 16.93
CA ASP A 569 20.38 26.43 18.14
C ASP A 569 20.98 25.06 17.77
N GLU A 570 21.46 24.31 18.78
CA GLU A 570 21.79 22.90 18.56
C GLU A 570 20.58 22.15 18.02
N GLY A 571 20.73 21.53 16.83
CA GLY A 571 19.69 20.76 16.18
C GLY A 571 18.55 21.53 15.50
N ARG A 572 18.53 22.89 15.56
CA ARG A 572 17.46 23.71 15.00
C ARG A 572 18.00 24.90 14.21
N LEU A 573 17.43 25.13 13.01
CA LEU A 573 17.68 26.27 12.17
C LEU A 573 16.37 26.94 11.78
N VAL A 574 16.22 28.23 12.04
CA VAL A 574 15.04 29.01 11.66
C VAL A 574 15.40 29.96 10.54
N LEU A 575 14.70 29.80 9.41
CA LEU A 575 14.78 30.69 8.27
C LEU A 575 13.55 31.58 8.24
N GLU A 576 13.75 32.86 7.93
CA GLU A 576 12.67 33.82 7.72
C GLU A 576 12.70 34.28 6.26
N VAL A 577 11.56 34.10 5.58
CA VAL A 577 11.39 34.36 4.15
C VAL A 577 10.32 35.42 3.97
N ALA A 578 10.63 36.49 3.29
CA ALA A 578 9.69 37.58 3.01
C ALA A 578 9.77 38.00 1.53
N ALA A 579 8.67 38.42 0.98
CA ALA A 579 8.58 38.88 -0.40
C ALA A 579 7.63 40.09 -0.53
N PRO A 580 7.85 40.95 -1.53
CA PRO A 580 6.97 42.10 -1.77
C PRO A 580 5.65 41.77 -2.45
N ALA A 581 5.50 40.52 -2.95
CA ALA A 581 4.28 40.04 -3.61
C ALA A 581 3.91 38.64 -3.10
N PRO A 582 2.63 38.27 -3.14
CA PRO A 582 2.21 36.92 -2.77
C PRO A 582 2.72 35.89 -3.78
N GLY A 583 2.95 34.69 -3.32
CA GLY A 583 3.38 33.58 -4.18
C GLY A 583 4.09 32.47 -3.42
N LEU A 584 4.77 31.60 -4.17
CA LEU A 584 5.60 30.56 -3.63
C LEU A 584 7.07 30.92 -3.72
N ALA A 585 7.73 31.14 -2.60
CA ALA A 585 9.16 31.38 -2.58
C ALA A 585 9.92 30.05 -2.71
N ALA A 586 10.81 29.99 -3.70
CA ALA A 586 11.84 28.98 -3.81
C ALA A 586 13.02 29.40 -2.94
N VAL A 587 13.31 28.64 -1.89
CA VAL A 587 14.34 28.92 -0.91
C VAL A 587 15.49 27.94 -1.11
N SER A 588 16.67 28.45 -1.47
CA SER A 588 17.89 27.65 -1.58
C SER A 588 18.73 27.86 -0.32
N VAL A 589 19.06 26.76 0.36
CA VAL A 589 19.85 26.77 1.59
C VAL A 589 21.16 26.03 1.34
N THR A 590 22.28 26.71 1.57
CA THR A 590 23.61 26.09 1.55
C THR A 590 24.13 25.99 2.97
N ARG A 591 24.58 24.81 3.37
CA ARG A 591 25.04 24.56 4.72
C ARG A 591 26.13 23.49 4.75
N GLN A 592 26.81 23.40 5.87
CA GLN A 592 27.76 22.34 6.16
C GLN A 592 27.15 21.41 7.21
N PRO A 593 26.39 20.39 6.79
CA PRO A 593 25.85 19.45 7.75
C PRO A 593 26.98 18.64 8.37
N PRO A 594 26.93 18.34 9.66
CA PRO A 594 27.79 17.32 10.22
C PRO A 594 27.48 15.99 9.53
N PHE A 595 28.48 15.11 9.45
CA PHE A 595 28.23 13.75 8.96
C PHE A 595 27.20 13.10 9.88
N ALA A 596 26.02 12.83 9.35
CA ALA A 596 24.91 12.29 10.10
C ALA A 596 24.46 10.96 9.48
N SER A 597 24.23 9.98 10.33
CA SER A 597 23.69 8.65 9.98
C SER A 597 22.43 8.36 10.81
N GLY A 598 21.64 7.41 10.39
CA GLY A 598 20.42 7.07 11.12
C GLY A 598 19.40 8.21 11.16
N ARG A 599 18.94 8.61 12.35
CA ARG A 599 17.95 9.70 12.52
C ARG A 599 18.49 11.06 12.09
N GLY A 600 19.79 11.30 12.25
CA GLY A 600 20.43 12.55 11.84
C GLY A 600 20.54 12.73 10.33
N ALA A 601 20.33 11.66 9.53
CA ALA A 601 20.30 11.76 8.08
C ALA A 601 19.03 12.47 7.55
N MET A 602 18.10 12.83 8.44
CA MET A 602 16.81 13.42 8.10
C MET A 602 16.62 14.76 8.80
N LEU A 603 15.99 15.69 8.09
CA LEU A 603 15.47 16.94 8.62
C LEU A 603 13.95 16.92 8.58
N THR A 604 13.34 17.38 9.64
CA THR A 604 11.96 17.82 9.64
C THR A 604 11.93 19.32 9.33
N VAL A 605 11.13 19.71 8.38
CA VAL A 605 10.81 21.11 8.10
C VAL A 605 9.43 21.41 8.65
N VAL A 606 9.32 22.43 9.48
CA VAL A 606 8.04 22.95 9.99
C VAL A 606 7.85 24.34 9.39
N GLU A 607 6.75 24.49 8.68
CA GLU A 607 6.34 25.76 8.10
C GLU A 607 5.38 26.47 9.06
N ASP A 608 5.74 27.69 9.43
CA ASP A 608 4.88 28.63 10.14
C ASP A 608 4.58 29.79 9.19
N SER A 609 3.51 29.63 8.45
CA SER A 609 3.02 30.65 7.52
C SER A 609 1.72 31.27 8.07
N PRO A 610 1.42 32.52 7.68
CA PRO A 610 0.17 33.19 8.08
C PRO A 610 -1.07 32.38 7.75
N ASP A 611 -1.01 31.62 6.68
CA ASP A 611 -2.14 30.90 6.10
C ASP A 611 -2.29 29.48 6.65
N THR A 612 -1.34 29.00 7.46
CA THR A 612 -1.45 27.67 8.11
C THR A 612 -2.54 27.59 9.18
N ILE A 613 -3.15 28.72 9.52
CA ILE A 613 -4.22 28.82 10.53
C ILE A 613 -5.61 28.67 9.90
N ASP A 614 -5.76 28.94 8.61
CA ASP A 614 -7.02 28.76 7.91
C ASP A 614 -7.11 27.33 7.35
N THR A 615 -8.01 26.53 7.94
CA THR A 615 -8.25 25.13 7.54
C THR A 615 -8.79 24.97 6.11
N THR A 616 -9.12 26.07 5.44
CA THR A 616 -9.55 26.09 4.04
C THR A 616 -8.37 26.20 3.07
N ASP A 617 -7.19 26.56 3.56
CA ASP A 617 -5.99 26.64 2.70
C ASP A 617 -5.45 25.23 2.41
N ARG A 618 -5.21 24.98 1.15
CA ARG A 618 -4.62 23.74 0.63
C ARG A 618 -3.25 23.39 1.27
N TRP A 619 -2.55 24.39 1.80
CA TRP A 619 -1.26 24.24 2.44
C TRP A 619 -1.35 23.98 3.96
N ALA A 620 -2.48 24.32 4.57
CA ALA A 620 -2.69 24.21 6.02
C ALA A 620 -2.65 22.77 6.54
N GLY A 621 -3.00 21.80 5.70
CA GLY A 621 -3.08 20.38 6.10
C GLY A 621 -1.73 19.73 6.44
N PHE A 622 -0.60 20.27 5.95
CA PHE A 622 0.72 19.64 6.05
C PHE A 622 1.86 20.63 6.32
N PRO A 623 1.83 21.34 7.45
CA PRO A 623 2.86 22.32 7.77
C PRO A 623 4.21 21.66 8.13
N ARG A 624 4.23 20.33 8.28
CA ARG A 624 5.43 19.56 8.65
C ARG A 624 5.72 18.48 7.62
N TYR A 625 6.94 18.43 7.14
CA TYR A 625 7.38 17.40 6.18
C TYR A 625 8.86 17.04 6.40
N GLY A 626 9.28 15.88 5.91
CA GLY A 626 10.65 15.38 6.00
C GLY A 626 11.42 15.58 4.71
N ILE A 627 12.70 15.88 4.82
CA ILE A 627 13.65 15.92 3.71
C ILE A 627 14.99 15.31 4.12
N ALA A 628 15.80 14.93 3.14
CA ALA A 628 17.15 14.45 3.40
C ALA A 628 18.04 15.57 3.98
N ASN A 629 18.88 15.22 4.95
CA ASN A 629 19.85 16.11 5.58
C ASN A 629 21.10 16.25 4.70
N VAL A 630 21.04 17.11 3.68
CA VAL A 630 22.10 17.32 2.70
C VAL A 630 22.65 18.77 2.76
N ALA A 631 23.81 19.01 2.13
CA ALA A 631 24.48 20.32 2.15
C ALA A 631 23.70 21.40 1.40
N ALA A 632 23.06 21.06 0.30
CA ALA A 632 22.23 21.97 -0.48
C ALA A 632 20.76 21.52 -0.37
N LEU A 633 19.91 22.39 0.17
CA LEU A 633 18.48 22.13 0.31
C LEU A 633 17.72 23.11 -0.58
N GLU A 634 16.65 22.60 -1.18
CA GLU A 634 15.65 23.42 -1.85
C GLU A 634 14.32 23.25 -1.15
N LEU A 635 13.78 24.36 -0.64
CA LEU A 635 12.57 24.41 0.15
C LEU A 635 11.55 25.33 -0.51
N MET A 636 10.30 25.15 -0.16
CA MET A 636 9.21 26.03 -0.55
C MET A 636 8.71 26.79 0.68
N ALA A 637 8.39 28.05 0.50
CA ALA A 637 7.69 28.87 1.49
C ALA A 637 6.56 29.64 0.79
N PRO A 638 5.27 29.49 1.19
CA PRO A 638 4.24 30.45 0.82
C PRO A 638 4.60 31.82 1.40
N VAL A 639 4.50 32.87 0.62
CA VAL A 639 4.84 34.23 1.07
C VAL A 639 3.71 35.21 0.74
N ALA A 640 3.51 36.16 1.63
CA ALA A 640 2.58 37.29 1.47
C ALA A 640 3.33 38.63 1.72
N PRO A 641 2.87 39.74 1.14
CA PRO A 641 3.59 41.03 1.21
C PRO A 641 3.82 41.51 2.64
N ASP A 642 2.90 41.29 3.53
CA ASP A 642 2.86 41.90 4.86
C ASP A 642 3.39 40.98 5.96
N ARG A 643 3.84 39.77 5.62
CA ARG A 643 4.20 38.76 6.61
C ARG A 643 5.28 37.79 6.12
N ALA A 644 6.30 37.64 6.93
CA ALA A 644 7.35 36.67 6.67
C ALA A 644 6.91 35.25 7.07
N THR A 645 7.19 34.28 6.21
CA THR A 645 7.04 32.85 6.53
C THR A 645 8.28 32.35 7.24
N ARG A 646 8.10 31.59 8.30
CA ARG A 646 9.20 30.93 9.02
C ARG A 646 9.28 29.46 8.63
N LEU A 647 10.46 29.00 8.26
CA LEU A 647 10.78 27.60 8.06
C LEU A 647 11.73 27.16 9.18
N THR A 648 11.28 26.25 10.00
CA THR A 648 12.09 25.64 11.05
C THR A 648 12.58 24.29 10.59
N LEU A 649 13.89 24.11 10.50
CA LEU A 649 14.56 22.86 10.16
C LEU A 649 15.10 22.23 11.44
N GLU A 650 14.72 21.00 11.72
CA GLU A 650 15.12 20.26 12.92
C GLU A 650 15.67 18.89 12.54
N THR A 651 16.76 18.46 13.18
CA THR A 651 17.22 17.08 13.07
C THR A 651 16.42 16.20 14.03
N LEU A 652 16.10 14.98 13.61
CA LEU A 652 15.29 14.06 14.43
C LEU A 652 16.02 13.52 15.67
N ASP A 653 17.34 13.63 15.70
CA ASP A 653 18.18 13.19 16.82
C ASP A 653 18.77 14.35 17.64
N GLY A 654 18.39 15.58 17.34
CA GLY A 654 18.93 16.78 18.00
C GLY A 654 20.37 17.12 17.59
N SER A 655 20.94 16.45 16.59
CA SER A 655 22.28 16.79 16.09
C SER A 655 22.33 18.19 15.45
N ALA A 656 23.49 18.83 15.45
CA ALA A 656 23.64 20.20 14.97
C ALA A 656 23.25 20.34 13.48
N VAL A 657 22.49 21.38 13.16
CA VAL A 657 22.08 21.66 11.76
C VAL A 657 23.21 22.29 10.92
N GLY A 658 24.28 22.76 11.57
CA GLY A 658 25.43 23.37 10.92
C GLY A 658 25.25 24.86 10.54
N ASN A 659 26.31 25.49 10.02
CA ASN A 659 26.25 26.85 9.48
C ASN A 659 25.46 26.84 8.18
N ALA A 660 24.60 27.83 8.00
CA ALA A 660 23.76 27.92 6.82
C ALA A 660 23.70 29.36 6.29
N SER A 661 23.59 29.48 4.99
CA SER A 661 23.17 30.67 4.27
C SER A 661 21.96 30.34 3.41
N CYS A 662 21.10 31.33 3.15
CA CYS A 662 19.94 31.12 2.30
C CYS A 662 19.73 32.25 1.31
N THR A 663 19.15 31.92 0.17
CA THR A 663 18.63 32.85 -0.84
C THR A 663 17.20 32.45 -1.18
N ALA A 664 16.40 33.41 -1.62
CA ALA A 664 15.02 33.13 -2.03
C ALA A 664 14.63 33.91 -3.28
N SER A 665 13.72 33.36 -4.04
CA SER A 665 13.06 34.01 -5.17
C SER A 665 11.59 33.57 -5.22
N VAL A 666 10.68 34.46 -5.62
CA VAL A 666 9.24 34.16 -5.71
C VAL A 666 8.89 33.71 -7.11
N LEU A 667 8.25 32.55 -7.20
CA LEU A 667 7.58 32.10 -8.40
C LEU A 667 6.16 32.68 -8.42
N PRO A 668 5.66 33.12 -9.59
CA PRO A 668 4.31 33.66 -9.69
C PRO A 668 3.27 32.65 -9.19
N GLU A 669 2.28 33.15 -8.50
CA GLU A 669 1.12 32.36 -8.14
C GLU A 669 0.36 31.94 -9.41
N ILE A 670 -0.20 30.73 -9.38
CA ILE A 670 -0.98 30.19 -10.47
C ILE A 670 -2.41 30.08 -9.98
N ASP A 671 -3.30 30.81 -10.63
CA ASP A 671 -4.74 30.64 -10.40
C ASP A 671 -5.22 29.37 -11.12
N PHE A 672 -5.21 28.29 -10.39
CA PHE A 672 -5.70 27.02 -10.91
C PHE A 672 -7.22 27.02 -11.14
N ALA A 673 -7.99 27.84 -10.44
CA ALA A 673 -9.42 27.91 -10.59
C ALA A 673 -9.83 28.55 -11.93
N ALA A 674 -9.00 29.44 -12.46
CA ALA A 674 -9.22 30.09 -13.75
C ALA A 674 -8.85 29.20 -14.97
N LEU A 675 -8.27 28.00 -14.75
CA LEU A 675 -7.92 27.11 -15.84
C LEU A 675 -9.18 26.53 -16.51
N PRO A 676 -9.17 26.38 -17.85
CA PRO A 676 -10.26 25.70 -18.55
C PRO A 676 -10.31 24.21 -18.21
N SER A 677 -11.42 23.54 -18.54
CA SER A 677 -11.51 22.08 -18.47
C SER A 677 -10.46 21.42 -19.36
N LEU A 678 -10.08 20.16 -19.05
CA LEU A 678 -9.08 19.44 -19.83
C LEU A 678 -9.48 19.35 -21.30
N SER A 679 -10.75 19.04 -21.57
CA SER A 679 -11.26 18.92 -22.94
C SER A 679 -11.17 20.25 -23.70
N GLU A 680 -11.52 21.38 -23.09
CA GLU A 680 -11.42 22.71 -23.71
C GLU A 680 -9.96 23.16 -23.91
N GLY A 681 -9.12 23.03 -22.87
CA GLY A 681 -7.73 23.45 -22.94
C GLY A 681 -6.96 22.69 -24.00
N ILE A 682 -7.13 21.38 -24.09
CA ILE A 682 -6.52 20.54 -25.12
C ILE A 682 -7.03 20.93 -26.51
N ALA A 683 -8.36 21.16 -26.67
CA ALA A 683 -8.92 21.56 -27.96
C ALA A 683 -8.36 22.91 -28.45
N ARG A 684 -8.03 23.84 -27.56
CA ARG A 684 -7.37 25.12 -27.91
C ARG A 684 -5.90 24.93 -28.27
N HIS A 685 -5.23 23.96 -27.64
CA HIS A 685 -3.80 23.69 -27.82
C HIS A 685 -3.50 22.92 -29.12
N LEU A 686 -4.42 22.08 -29.58
CA LEU A 686 -4.25 21.32 -30.82
C LEU A 686 -4.25 22.23 -32.05
N PRO A 687 -3.41 21.94 -33.07
CA PRO A 687 -3.42 22.66 -34.37
C PRO A 687 -4.81 22.67 -35.03
N LYS A 688 -5.15 23.76 -35.72
CA LYS A 688 -6.49 23.95 -36.33
C LYS A 688 -6.94 22.87 -37.32
N GLY A 689 -6.06 21.96 -37.73
CA GLY A 689 -6.38 20.84 -38.64
C GLY A 689 -6.68 19.50 -37.94
N THR A 690 -6.48 19.43 -36.61
CA THR A 690 -6.68 18.22 -35.80
C THR A 690 -7.83 18.33 -34.78
N ARG A 691 -8.57 19.47 -34.82
CA ARG A 691 -9.70 19.77 -33.91
C ARG A 691 -10.94 18.93 -34.18
#